data_b6c453f8817cb1c0c890bf1b1b517965
#
_entry.id   b6c453f8817cb1c0c890bf1b1b517965
#
_cell.length_a   1.000
_cell.length_b   1.000
_cell.length_c   1.000
_cell.angle_alpha   90.00
_cell.angle_beta   90.00
_cell.angle_gamma   90.00
#
_symmetry.space_group_name_H-M   'P 1'
#
loop_
_entity.id
_entity.type
_entity.pdbx_description
1 polymer ?
#
loop_
_entity_poly.entity_id
_entity_poly.type
_entity_poly.pdbx_seq_one_letter_code
_entity_poly.pdbx_strand_id
1 'polypeptide(L)'
;MPKEKAEKSLCMSGLRHAEYYGMQEVFDGLYAKSSKNETFTNLMSIILKRENILLAYRNIKSNDGSKTPGTDGVTFDDIGKLMPDEVIDTVRFITIGSTHGYRPKPVRRKEIPKPYDPTKTRPLGIPCVWDRLVQQCIKQVMEPICEAKFSENSYGFRPNRSAENAIARAEFLIQNTRLHYVVEFDVKGFFDNVDHSKLIKQIWSLGIRDKNLLFVLKRILKAPIRLENGAMEYPTKGTPQGGIISPLLANIVLNELDQWVDSQWQDNPVTAKYKTSINANGSINKSNAYKFMRRTNLKEMYIVRYADDFRIFCRTKDEAERTMKAVTQWLMERLHLEVSPTKTRIVNVKHRYSEFLGFKMKVFRRADKYVIKSHVGDKQLEHARQKLVTQAKNIIHPRKEKHERGEISLYNSIVVGLQDYYRIATCISEDCSSLGRSVMTVLTNGLKERQGSRLVRNGRKLTVFESQKYGKSKSLRYVKGTDEPVYPISYIRHSIPLSRKRAIDCYTPAGRKGLHDNLKINVNLMLALMRQPIGNRSVELADNRISLFSAQYGKCAVTGMPFLTTDEIHCHHIKPKKYGGNDSYENLVLINKLVHRLVHAETVETITYYLEVCNLNKKQMEKLNALRLKAGLGEIRGTQPLKTNKVDCNRL
;
A
#
# COMPACT_ATOMS: atom_id res chain seq x y z
N MET A 1 20.86 -26.31 -7.72
CA MET A 1 20.59 -24.91 -8.04
C MET A 1 19.41 -24.44 -7.22
N PRO A 2 19.50 -23.46 -6.33
CA PRO A 2 18.36 -22.96 -5.58
C PRO A 2 17.48 -22.15 -6.55
N LYS A 3 16.20 -22.53 -6.64
CA LYS A 3 15.18 -21.77 -7.37
C LYS A 3 15.03 -20.41 -6.70
N GLU A 4 15.34 -19.34 -7.43
CA GLU A 4 15.01 -17.97 -7.05
C GLU A 4 13.51 -17.90 -6.70
N LYS A 5 13.23 -17.60 -5.44
CA LYS A 5 11.89 -17.27 -4.99
C LYS A 5 11.55 -15.90 -5.58
N ALA A 6 10.53 -15.86 -6.42
CA ALA A 6 9.90 -14.61 -6.80
C ALA A 6 9.44 -13.89 -5.53
N GLU A 7 10.22 -12.92 -5.05
CA GLU A 7 9.83 -12.01 -3.99
C GLU A 7 8.62 -11.21 -4.51
N LYS A 8 7.45 -11.38 -3.91
CA LYS A 8 6.32 -10.50 -4.14
C LYS A 8 6.74 -9.11 -3.70
N SER A 9 6.90 -8.21 -4.65
CA SER A 9 7.20 -6.81 -4.41
C SER A 9 6.04 -6.18 -3.62
N LEU A 10 6.30 -5.84 -2.37
CA LEU A 10 5.47 -4.91 -1.60
C LEU A 10 5.35 -3.60 -2.40
N CYS A 11 4.12 -3.22 -2.67
CA CYS A 11 3.63 -1.99 -3.28
C CYS A 11 4.68 -1.09 -3.98
N MET A 12 5.31 -1.60 -5.04
CA MET A 12 6.37 -0.90 -5.80
C MET A 12 5.84 0.23 -6.69
N SER A 13 4.52 0.33 -6.87
CA SER A 13 3.90 1.35 -7.70
C SER A 13 4.18 2.78 -7.19
N GLY A 14 4.10 3.01 -5.88
CA GLY A 14 4.28 4.34 -5.30
C GLY A 14 5.69 4.91 -5.43
N LEU A 15 6.74 4.06 -5.37
CA LEU A 15 8.13 4.46 -5.57
C LEU A 15 8.42 4.94 -6.99
N ARG A 16 7.90 4.23 -7.97
CA ARG A 16 8.04 4.60 -9.38
C ARG A 16 7.39 5.94 -9.69
N HIS A 17 6.30 6.27 -8.99
CA HIS A 17 5.62 7.54 -9.21
C HIS A 17 6.54 8.74 -8.93
N ALA A 18 7.35 8.71 -7.87
CA ALA A 18 8.29 9.79 -7.56
C ALA A 18 9.38 9.95 -8.65
N GLU A 19 9.90 8.84 -9.20
CA GLU A 19 10.82 8.85 -10.33
C GLU A 19 10.18 9.46 -11.58
N TYR A 20 8.94 9.06 -11.88
CA TYR A 20 8.20 9.52 -13.06
C TYR A 20 7.91 11.01 -13.02
N TYR A 21 7.67 11.58 -11.84
CA TYR A 21 7.43 13.01 -11.68
C TYR A 21 8.71 13.82 -11.41
N GLY A 22 9.91 13.21 -11.53
CA GLY A 22 11.17 13.88 -11.31
C GLY A 22 11.41 14.35 -9.87
N MET A 23 10.65 13.78 -8.91
CA MET A 23 10.75 14.12 -7.50
C MET A 23 11.68 13.22 -6.70
N GLN A 24 12.12 12.10 -7.25
CA GLN A 24 12.92 11.13 -6.51
C GLN A 24 14.25 11.71 -6.05
N GLU A 25 14.98 12.41 -6.94
CA GLU A 25 16.25 13.03 -6.57
C GLU A 25 16.11 14.10 -5.48
N VAL A 26 14.98 14.84 -5.51
CA VAL A 26 14.65 15.81 -4.45
C VAL A 26 14.44 15.09 -3.12
N PHE A 27 13.71 13.98 -3.11
CA PHE A 27 13.47 13.19 -1.90
C PHE A 27 14.76 12.54 -1.37
N ASP A 28 15.62 12.04 -2.26
CA ASP A 28 16.94 11.52 -1.89
C ASP A 28 17.81 12.60 -1.23
N GLY A 29 17.82 13.80 -1.80
CA GLY A 29 18.52 14.95 -1.25
C GLY A 29 18.01 15.35 0.15
N LEU A 30 16.69 15.34 0.35
CA LEU A 30 16.08 15.61 1.66
C LEU A 30 16.46 14.55 2.69
N TYR A 31 16.42 13.27 2.32
CA TYR A 31 16.83 12.15 3.16
C TYR A 31 18.32 12.26 3.56
N ALA A 32 19.20 12.47 2.56
CA ALA A 32 20.64 12.58 2.78
C ALA A 32 21.00 13.76 3.71
N LYS A 33 20.39 14.94 3.52
CA LYS A 33 20.57 16.11 4.38
C LYS A 33 20.06 15.84 5.80
N SER A 34 18.88 15.24 5.92
CA SER A 34 18.33 14.88 7.23
C SER A 34 19.23 13.88 7.97
N SER A 35 19.80 12.88 7.28
CA SER A 35 20.74 11.93 7.87
C SER A 35 21.99 12.60 8.44
N LYS A 36 22.38 13.77 7.89
CA LYS A 36 23.49 14.61 8.38
C LYS A 36 23.06 15.62 9.46
N ASN A 37 21.82 15.56 9.95
CA ASN A 37 21.25 16.51 10.91
C ASN A 37 21.12 17.96 10.40
N GLU A 38 21.06 18.17 9.08
CA GLU A 38 20.78 19.47 8.52
C GLU A 38 19.33 19.91 8.79
N THR A 39 19.09 21.23 8.77
CA THR A 39 17.77 21.83 9.00
C THR A 39 17.18 22.37 7.72
N PHE A 40 15.84 22.40 7.66
CA PHE A 40 15.06 22.75 6.48
C PHE A 40 14.16 23.96 6.77
N THR A 41 14.40 25.09 6.10
CA THR A 41 13.68 26.36 6.33
C THR A 41 12.78 26.77 5.17
N ASN A 42 12.92 26.14 3.99
CA ASN A 42 12.16 26.49 2.78
C ASN A 42 11.58 25.21 2.10
N LEU A 43 10.79 24.45 2.84
CA LEU A 43 10.13 23.25 2.31
C LEU A 43 8.87 23.59 1.51
N MET A 44 8.20 24.70 1.80
CA MET A 44 6.99 25.10 1.07
C MET A 44 7.26 25.30 -0.42
N SER A 45 8.44 25.77 -0.81
CA SER A 45 8.83 25.88 -2.22
C SER A 45 8.88 24.52 -2.94
N ILE A 46 9.26 23.44 -2.23
CA ILE A 46 9.28 22.08 -2.75
C ILE A 46 7.86 21.49 -2.74
N ILE A 47 7.11 21.72 -1.66
CA ILE A 47 5.73 21.21 -1.50
C ILE A 47 4.83 21.73 -2.63
N LEU A 48 4.97 23.01 -3.02
CA LEU A 48 4.17 23.65 -4.05
C LEU A 48 4.75 23.58 -5.47
N LYS A 49 5.80 22.78 -5.69
CA LYS A 49 6.28 22.46 -7.04
C LYS A 49 5.20 21.76 -7.85
N ARG A 50 5.15 22.08 -9.15
CA ARG A 50 4.24 21.45 -10.12
C ARG A 50 4.29 19.92 -10.04
N GLU A 51 5.50 19.40 -10.09
CA GLU A 51 5.78 17.96 -10.09
C GLU A 51 5.27 17.29 -8.81
N ASN A 52 5.46 17.95 -7.67
CA ASN A 52 5.02 17.43 -6.37
C ASN A 52 3.49 17.41 -6.24
N ILE A 53 2.81 18.43 -6.75
CA ILE A 53 1.33 18.51 -6.73
C ILE A 53 0.72 17.41 -7.62
N LEU A 54 1.25 17.24 -8.83
CA LEU A 54 0.78 16.20 -9.75
C LEU A 54 1.07 14.78 -9.23
N LEU A 55 2.23 14.58 -8.59
CA LEU A 55 2.55 13.34 -7.89
C LEU A 55 1.57 13.09 -6.73
N ALA A 56 1.18 14.11 -5.99
CA ALA A 56 0.20 13.99 -4.91
C ALA A 56 -1.18 13.58 -5.44
N TYR A 57 -1.64 14.18 -6.54
CA TYR A 57 -2.87 13.76 -7.22
C TYR A 57 -2.81 12.27 -7.58
N ARG A 58 -1.73 11.83 -8.23
CA ARG A 58 -1.55 10.44 -8.61
C ARG A 58 -1.60 9.48 -7.42
N ASN A 59 -0.93 9.83 -6.33
CA ASN A 59 -0.83 8.95 -5.15
C ASN A 59 -2.17 8.79 -4.41
N ILE A 60 -3.12 9.73 -4.58
CA ILE A 60 -4.41 9.68 -3.88
C ILE A 60 -5.51 9.07 -4.74
N LYS A 61 -5.52 9.35 -6.05
CA LYS A 61 -6.66 9.00 -6.91
C LYS A 61 -7.02 7.51 -6.92
N SER A 62 -6.04 6.65 -6.72
CA SER A 62 -6.22 5.20 -6.68
C SER A 62 -6.62 4.65 -5.30
N ASN A 63 -6.71 5.48 -4.27
CA ASN A 63 -7.12 5.04 -2.94
C ASN A 63 -8.64 4.77 -2.91
N ASP A 64 -9.06 3.73 -2.20
CA ASP A 64 -10.48 3.36 -2.05
C ASP A 64 -11.38 4.51 -1.58
N GLY A 65 -10.84 5.42 -0.75
CA GLY A 65 -11.53 6.60 -0.27
C GLY A 65 -11.58 7.79 -1.24
N SER A 66 -10.96 7.72 -2.41
CA SER A 66 -10.88 8.84 -3.37
C SER A 66 -12.27 9.32 -3.82
N LYS A 67 -13.22 8.41 -4.02
CA LYS A 67 -14.61 8.70 -4.42
C LYS A 67 -15.49 9.17 -3.25
N THR A 68 -14.97 9.17 -2.03
CA THR A 68 -15.74 9.59 -0.85
C THR A 68 -15.59 11.10 -0.65
N PRO A 69 -16.65 11.92 -0.78
CA PRO A 69 -16.57 13.37 -0.62
C PRO A 69 -16.38 13.78 0.84
N GLY A 70 -15.80 14.97 1.05
CA GLY A 70 -15.79 15.65 2.34
C GLY A 70 -17.12 16.34 2.65
N THR A 71 -17.06 17.46 3.38
CA THR A 71 -18.23 18.30 3.69
C THR A 71 -18.70 19.17 2.53
N ASP A 72 -17.87 19.33 1.50
CA ASP A 72 -18.12 20.14 0.31
C ASP A 72 -18.69 19.35 -0.89
N GLY A 73 -18.87 18.03 -0.74
CA GLY A 73 -19.43 17.19 -1.79
C GLY A 73 -18.46 16.86 -2.94
N VAL A 74 -17.25 17.46 -2.97
CA VAL A 74 -16.28 17.28 -4.05
C VAL A 74 -15.58 15.92 -3.94
N THR A 75 -15.38 15.25 -5.08
CA THR A 75 -14.68 13.95 -5.21
C THR A 75 -13.42 14.10 -6.06
N PHE A 76 -12.56 13.06 -6.10
CA PHE A 76 -11.42 13.02 -7.01
C PHE A 76 -11.83 12.94 -8.48
N ASP A 77 -13.01 12.37 -8.79
CA ASP A 77 -13.54 12.35 -10.15
C ASP A 77 -13.84 13.77 -10.67
N ASP A 78 -14.19 14.70 -9.78
CA ASP A 78 -14.40 16.11 -10.14
C ASP A 78 -13.08 16.84 -10.39
N ILE A 79 -12.08 16.65 -9.54
CA ILE A 79 -10.73 17.18 -9.76
C ILE A 79 -10.12 16.59 -11.05
N GLY A 80 -10.37 15.31 -11.32
CA GLY A 80 -9.88 14.62 -12.51
C GLY A 80 -10.29 15.22 -13.83
N LYS A 81 -11.39 16.01 -13.86
CA LYS A 81 -11.89 16.73 -15.04
C LYS A 81 -11.15 18.04 -15.33
N LEU A 82 -10.47 18.59 -14.32
CA LEU A 82 -9.75 19.86 -14.42
C LEU A 82 -8.45 19.70 -15.24
N MET A 83 -7.96 20.79 -15.78
CA MET A 83 -6.63 20.84 -16.38
C MET A 83 -5.53 20.76 -15.32
N PRO A 84 -4.35 20.23 -15.63
CA PRO A 84 -3.25 20.17 -14.69
C PRO A 84 -2.89 21.51 -14.04
N ASP A 85 -2.92 22.59 -14.82
CA ASP A 85 -2.59 23.93 -14.33
C ASP A 85 -3.65 24.45 -13.36
N GLU A 86 -4.93 24.20 -13.62
CA GLU A 86 -6.02 24.57 -12.70
C GLU A 86 -5.87 23.86 -11.35
N VAL A 87 -5.47 22.59 -11.34
CA VAL A 87 -5.22 21.84 -10.11
C VAL A 87 -4.04 22.44 -9.34
N ILE A 88 -2.96 22.78 -10.04
CA ILE A 88 -1.75 23.35 -9.45
C ILE A 88 -2.04 24.71 -8.84
N ASP A 89 -2.69 25.59 -9.60
CA ASP A 89 -3.00 26.96 -9.18
C ASP A 89 -4.00 26.94 -8.01
N THR A 90 -4.99 26.06 -8.04
CA THR A 90 -5.90 25.89 -6.90
C THR A 90 -5.16 25.46 -5.64
N VAL A 91 -4.28 24.47 -5.70
CA VAL A 91 -3.49 24.01 -4.54
C VAL A 91 -2.60 25.14 -4.00
N ARG A 92 -1.94 25.88 -4.88
CA ARG A 92 -1.11 27.04 -4.50
C ARG A 92 -1.95 28.12 -3.84
N PHE A 93 -3.08 28.48 -4.46
CA PHE A 93 -3.97 29.52 -3.96
C PHE A 93 -4.51 29.18 -2.56
N ILE A 94 -5.07 27.97 -2.34
CA ILE A 94 -5.63 27.60 -1.04
C ILE A 94 -4.55 27.48 0.04
N THR A 95 -3.29 27.19 -0.34
CA THR A 95 -2.21 26.97 0.63
C THR A 95 -1.52 28.28 1.04
N ILE A 96 -1.21 29.17 0.10
CA ILE A 96 -0.45 30.41 0.35
C ILE A 96 -1.04 31.66 -0.29
N GLY A 97 -1.93 31.55 -1.27
CA GLY A 97 -2.48 32.68 -2.03
C GLY A 97 -3.62 33.43 -1.32
N SER A 98 -4.19 32.87 -0.25
CA SER A 98 -5.25 33.51 0.52
C SER A 98 -4.66 34.56 1.47
N THR A 99 -5.26 35.75 1.52
CA THR A 99 -4.90 36.87 2.45
C THR A 99 -4.90 36.45 3.93
N HIS A 100 -5.66 35.41 4.26
CA HIS A 100 -5.77 34.88 5.62
C HIS A 100 -4.97 33.60 5.86
N GLY A 101 -4.13 33.17 4.89
CA GLY A 101 -3.38 31.91 4.89
C GLY A 101 -4.28 30.68 4.77
N TYR A 102 -3.70 29.51 4.90
CA TYR A 102 -4.40 28.24 4.77
C TYR A 102 -5.53 28.05 5.79
N ARG A 103 -6.73 27.74 5.30
CA ARG A 103 -7.93 27.44 6.12
C ARG A 103 -8.57 26.15 5.62
N PRO A 104 -8.30 25.01 6.30
CA PRO A 104 -8.93 23.75 5.93
C PRO A 104 -10.45 23.83 6.10
N LYS A 105 -11.18 23.18 5.19
CA LYS A 105 -12.62 23.00 5.32
C LYS A 105 -12.92 22.03 6.47
N PRO A 106 -14.14 22.05 7.04
CA PRO A 106 -14.53 21.12 8.09
C PRO A 106 -14.35 19.66 7.67
N VAL A 107 -13.77 18.85 8.56
CA VAL A 107 -13.62 17.40 8.38
C VAL A 107 -14.96 16.73 8.68
N ARG A 108 -15.47 15.89 7.78
CA ARG A 108 -16.70 15.13 8.00
C ARG A 108 -16.44 13.96 8.91
N ARG A 109 -17.12 13.90 10.06
CA ARG A 109 -17.09 12.74 10.99
C ARG A 109 -17.97 11.61 10.45
N LYS A 110 -17.47 10.38 10.54
CA LYS A 110 -18.25 9.17 10.31
C LYS A 110 -17.86 8.10 11.32
N GLU A 111 -18.86 7.53 12.01
CA GLU A 111 -18.63 6.45 12.94
C GLU A 111 -18.60 5.11 12.20
N ILE A 112 -17.51 4.36 12.32
CA ILE A 112 -17.34 3.03 11.69
C ILE A 112 -17.32 1.96 12.78
N PRO A 113 -18.17 0.93 12.70
CA PRO A 113 -18.16 -0.20 13.63
C PRO A 113 -16.78 -0.88 13.67
N LYS A 114 -16.33 -1.27 14.86
CA LYS A 114 -15.07 -2.03 14.99
C LYS A 114 -15.26 -3.45 14.44
N PRO A 115 -14.28 -4.00 13.71
CA PRO A 115 -14.41 -5.31 13.04
C PRO A 115 -14.78 -6.48 13.97
N TYR A 116 -14.37 -6.41 15.25
CA TYR A 116 -14.53 -7.51 16.21
C TYR A 116 -15.48 -7.16 17.37
N ASP A 117 -16.06 -5.97 17.35
CA ASP A 117 -17.00 -5.50 18.37
C ASP A 117 -17.90 -4.42 17.72
N PRO A 118 -18.98 -4.83 17.03
CA PRO A 118 -19.88 -3.89 16.34
C PRO A 118 -20.58 -2.90 17.26
N THR A 119 -20.61 -3.17 18.59
CA THR A 119 -21.16 -2.25 19.58
C THR A 119 -20.28 -1.03 19.83
N LYS A 120 -19.01 -1.09 19.42
CA LYS A 120 -18.05 0.00 19.51
C LYS A 120 -17.71 0.54 18.14
N THR A 121 -17.63 1.85 18.02
CA THR A 121 -17.28 2.55 16.79
C THR A 121 -15.84 3.10 16.84
N ARG A 122 -15.37 3.48 15.68
CA ARG A 122 -14.17 4.31 15.46
C ARG A 122 -14.59 5.59 14.77
N PRO A 123 -14.25 6.75 15.32
CA PRO A 123 -14.52 8.01 14.67
C PRO A 123 -13.57 8.24 13.48
N LEU A 124 -14.07 8.13 12.26
CA LEU A 124 -13.30 8.43 11.06
C LEU A 124 -13.53 9.89 10.65
N GLY A 125 -12.46 10.66 10.50
CA GLY A 125 -12.51 12.00 9.94
C GLY A 125 -12.20 11.98 8.44
N ILE A 126 -13.10 12.50 7.62
CA ILE A 126 -12.97 12.56 6.17
C ILE A 126 -12.73 14.01 5.75
N PRO A 127 -11.47 14.44 5.50
CA PRO A 127 -11.18 15.80 5.01
C PRO A 127 -11.72 16.00 3.59
N CYS A 128 -11.97 17.25 3.21
CA CYS A 128 -12.30 17.59 1.83
C CYS A 128 -11.17 17.22 0.87
N VAL A 129 -11.50 16.98 -0.39
CA VAL A 129 -10.54 16.42 -1.36
C VAL A 129 -9.36 17.34 -1.59
N TRP A 130 -9.58 18.66 -1.66
CA TRP A 130 -8.50 19.64 -1.79
C TRP A 130 -7.57 19.64 -0.57
N ASP A 131 -8.11 19.52 0.64
CA ASP A 131 -7.30 19.40 1.86
C ASP A 131 -6.50 18.09 1.89
N ARG A 132 -7.07 16.99 1.37
CA ARG A 132 -6.31 15.72 1.21
C ARG A 132 -5.14 15.91 0.24
N LEU A 133 -5.33 16.66 -0.84
CA LEU A 133 -4.28 16.92 -1.82
C LEU A 133 -3.15 17.75 -1.20
N VAL A 134 -3.48 18.82 -0.45
CA VAL A 134 -2.49 19.59 0.32
C VAL A 134 -1.75 18.72 1.32
N GLN A 135 -2.46 17.88 2.09
CA GLN A 135 -1.84 16.95 3.05
C GLN A 135 -0.90 15.97 2.37
N GLN A 136 -1.23 15.48 1.18
CA GLN A 136 -0.37 14.57 0.44
C GLN A 136 0.88 15.28 -0.08
N CYS A 137 0.75 16.51 -0.60
CA CYS A 137 1.91 17.32 -1.01
C CYS A 137 2.90 17.52 0.14
N ILE A 138 2.39 17.79 1.34
CA ILE A 138 3.20 17.95 2.55
C ILE A 138 3.82 16.62 2.97
N LYS A 139 3.01 15.54 3.04
CA LYS A 139 3.44 14.21 3.48
C LYS A 139 4.64 13.73 2.68
N GLN A 140 4.59 13.77 1.35
CA GLN A 140 5.64 13.20 0.50
C GLN A 140 6.96 13.97 0.56
N VAL A 141 6.96 15.25 0.97
CA VAL A 141 8.17 16.05 1.22
C VAL A 141 8.72 15.82 2.63
N MET A 142 7.83 15.68 3.64
CA MET A 142 8.25 15.43 5.02
C MET A 142 8.72 13.98 5.24
N GLU A 143 8.14 13.02 4.54
CA GLU A 143 8.39 11.59 4.76
C GLU A 143 9.89 11.22 4.65
N PRO A 144 10.66 11.59 3.60
CA PRO A 144 12.09 11.31 3.52
C PRO A 144 12.90 11.93 4.66
N ILE A 145 12.53 13.14 5.11
CA ILE A 145 13.20 13.81 6.25
C ILE A 145 12.97 13.01 7.53
N CYS A 146 11.75 12.55 7.76
CA CYS A 146 11.37 11.77 8.95
C CYS A 146 11.96 10.36 8.90
N GLU A 147 11.95 9.69 7.73
CA GLU A 147 12.48 8.34 7.55
C GLU A 147 13.97 8.24 7.93
N ALA A 148 14.75 9.28 7.65
CA ALA A 148 16.15 9.36 8.04
C ALA A 148 16.38 9.38 9.58
N LYS A 149 15.34 9.67 10.36
CA LYS A 149 15.38 9.83 11.82
C LYS A 149 14.60 8.77 12.58
N PHE A 150 13.73 8.03 11.91
CA PHE A 150 12.89 7.05 12.58
C PHE A 150 13.66 5.80 13.00
N SER A 151 13.34 5.27 14.18
CA SER A 151 13.92 4.01 14.68
C SER A 151 13.70 2.86 13.69
N GLU A 152 14.69 1.98 13.62
CA GLU A 152 14.63 0.73 12.87
C GLU A 152 13.56 -0.24 13.38
N ASN A 153 13.11 -0.08 14.62
CA ASN A 153 12.14 -0.95 15.28
C ASN A 153 10.69 -0.52 15.12
N SER A 154 10.44 0.56 14.33
CA SER A 154 9.12 1.03 13.95
C SER A 154 8.77 0.59 12.53
N TYR A 155 7.59 -0.04 12.33
CA TYR A 155 7.21 -0.69 11.07
C TYR A 155 5.92 -0.17 10.45
N GLY A 156 4.98 0.37 11.23
CA GLY A 156 3.67 0.79 10.75
C GLY A 156 3.70 2.07 9.92
N PHE A 157 2.95 2.10 8.81
CA PHE A 157 2.77 3.28 7.94
C PHE A 157 4.07 3.87 7.37
N ARG A 158 5.10 3.06 7.23
CA ARG A 158 6.41 3.47 6.70
C ARG A 158 6.70 2.78 5.37
N PRO A 159 7.38 3.45 4.43
CA PRO A 159 7.77 2.85 3.16
C PRO A 159 8.68 1.63 3.38
N ASN A 160 8.51 0.60 2.55
CA ASN A 160 9.28 -0.66 2.59
C ASN A 160 9.27 -1.40 3.94
N ARG A 161 8.22 -1.21 4.74
CA ARG A 161 8.00 -1.92 5.99
C ARG A 161 6.60 -2.50 6.03
N SER A 162 6.45 -3.64 6.71
CA SER A 162 5.19 -4.38 6.75
C SER A 162 4.94 -4.99 8.13
N ALA A 163 3.70 -5.44 8.34
CA ALA A 163 3.36 -6.26 9.50
C ALA A 163 4.20 -7.55 9.55
N GLU A 164 4.51 -8.15 8.39
CA GLU A 164 5.37 -9.32 8.28
C GLU A 164 6.77 -9.04 8.84
N ASN A 165 7.37 -7.87 8.55
CA ASN A 165 8.68 -7.49 9.11
C ASN A 165 8.63 -7.31 10.63
N ALA A 166 7.55 -6.74 11.17
CA ALA A 166 7.35 -6.60 12.61
C ALA A 166 7.23 -7.96 13.31
N ILE A 167 6.46 -8.89 12.74
CA ILE A 167 6.33 -10.26 13.23
C ILE A 167 7.68 -11.00 13.15
N ALA A 168 8.41 -10.89 12.02
CA ALA A 168 9.75 -11.49 11.88
C ALA A 168 10.70 -10.99 12.99
N ARG A 169 10.65 -9.70 13.33
CA ARG A 169 11.46 -9.12 14.41
C ARG A 169 11.03 -9.63 15.77
N ALA A 170 9.72 -9.71 16.04
CA ALA A 170 9.20 -10.23 17.31
C ALA A 170 9.58 -11.70 17.50
N GLU A 171 9.41 -12.53 16.48
CA GLU A 171 9.80 -13.96 16.50
C GLU A 171 11.31 -14.12 16.73
N PHE A 172 12.14 -13.29 16.09
CA PHE A 172 13.59 -13.29 16.30
C PHE A 172 13.95 -12.97 17.77
N LEU A 173 13.31 -11.96 18.36
CA LEU A 173 13.57 -11.57 19.76
C LEU A 173 13.15 -12.67 20.74
N ILE A 174 12.02 -13.32 20.51
CA ILE A 174 11.52 -14.41 21.34
C ILE A 174 12.40 -15.67 21.20
N GLN A 175 12.67 -16.10 19.98
CA GLN A 175 13.33 -17.39 19.73
C GLN A 175 14.86 -17.30 19.84
N ASN A 176 15.48 -16.37 19.10
CA ASN A 176 16.94 -16.28 18.99
C ASN A 176 17.57 -15.52 20.15
N THR A 177 16.96 -14.40 20.57
CA THR A 177 17.46 -13.60 21.69
C THR A 177 16.98 -14.13 23.05
N ARG A 178 15.97 -15.02 23.04
CA ARG A 178 15.36 -15.66 24.24
C ARG A 178 14.75 -14.65 25.22
N LEU A 179 14.11 -13.62 24.70
CA LEU A 179 13.37 -12.62 25.48
C LEU A 179 11.92 -13.11 25.64
N HIS A 180 11.66 -13.79 26.75
CA HIS A 180 10.40 -14.52 26.94
C HIS A 180 9.33 -13.74 27.72
N TYR A 181 9.65 -12.54 28.22
CA TYR A 181 8.69 -11.65 28.85
C TYR A 181 8.36 -10.52 27.89
N VAL A 182 7.10 -10.47 27.47
CA VAL A 182 6.58 -9.47 26.52
C VAL A 182 5.67 -8.52 27.27
N VAL A 183 5.97 -7.25 27.25
CA VAL A 183 5.08 -6.19 27.74
C VAL A 183 4.22 -5.73 26.58
N GLU A 184 2.93 -6.01 26.64
CA GLU A 184 1.91 -5.56 25.68
C GLU A 184 1.37 -4.22 26.15
N PHE A 185 1.54 -3.17 25.33
CA PHE A 185 1.01 -1.84 25.61
C PHE A 185 -0.18 -1.54 24.70
N ASP A 186 -1.20 -0.88 25.25
CA ASP A 186 -2.34 -0.33 24.52
C ASP A 186 -2.51 1.12 24.95
N VAL A 187 -2.23 2.07 24.06
CA VAL A 187 -2.39 3.51 24.32
C VAL A 187 -3.85 3.88 24.14
N LYS A 188 -4.43 4.52 25.15
CA LYS A 188 -5.84 4.88 25.17
C LYS A 188 -6.14 6.03 24.20
N GLY A 189 -6.88 5.73 23.13
CA GLY A 189 -7.32 6.75 22.15
C GLY A 189 -6.16 7.54 21.57
N PHE A 190 -5.08 6.89 21.15
CA PHE A 190 -3.83 7.53 20.74
C PHE A 190 -4.04 8.71 19.78
N PHE A 191 -4.74 8.49 18.66
CA PHE A 191 -4.96 9.52 17.65
C PHE A 191 -5.76 10.72 18.17
N ASP A 192 -6.64 10.53 19.13
CA ASP A 192 -7.51 11.57 19.69
C ASP A 192 -6.79 12.37 20.81
N ASN A 193 -5.65 11.86 21.31
CA ASN A 193 -4.95 12.45 22.46
C ASN A 193 -3.57 13.04 22.13
N VAL A 194 -3.18 13.11 20.86
CA VAL A 194 -1.91 13.74 20.45
C VAL A 194 -1.90 15.22 20.80
N ASP A 195 -0.93 15.66 21.62
CA ASP A 195 -0.72 17.07 21.96
C ASP A 195 -0.16 17.84 20.74
N HIS A 196 -0.90 18.84 20.25
CA HIS A 196 -0.52 19.63 19.08
C HIS A 196 0.78 20.41 19.30
N SER A 197 0.97 20.98 20.49
CA SER A 197 2.16 21.79 20.81
C SER A 197 3.40 20.93 20.89
N LYS A 198 3.28 19.75 21.51
CA LYS A 198 4.36 18.78 21.60
C LYS A 198 4.75 18.27 20.21
N LEU A 199 3.78 17.87 19.38
CA LEU A 199 4.01 17.43 18.02
C LEU A 199 4.75 18.48 17.17
N ILE A 200 4.36 19.75 17.23
CA ILE A 200 5.05 20.82 16.50
C ILE A 200 6.49 20.98 16.97
N LYS A 201 6.75 20.86 18.30
CA LYS A 201 8.12 20.87 18.84
C LYS A 201 8.93 19.66 18.37
N GLN A 202 8.32 18.51 18.27
CA GLN A 202 8.97 17.28 17.75
C GLN A 202 9.33 17.44 16.27
N ILE A 203 8.42 17.99 15.44
CA ILE A 203 8.69 18.30 14.02
C ILE A 203 9.86 19.27 13.88
N TRP A 204 9.90 20.31 14.73
CA TRP A 204 11.02 21.24 14.77
C TRP A 204 12.34 20.55 15.15
N SER A 205 12.32 19.66 16.12
CA SER A 205 13.49 18.91 16.56
C SER A 205 14.03 17.93 15.52
N LEU A 206 13.17 17.43 14.61
CA LEU A 206 13.59 16.64 13.46
C LEU A 206 14.31 17.46 12.37
N GLY A 207 14.41 18.79 12.55
CA GLY A 207 15.07 19.69 11.60
C GLY A 207 14.11 20.43 10.66
N ILE A 208 12.82 20.22 10.74
CA ILE A 208 11.81 20.90 9.91
C ILE A 208 11.47 22.24 10.55
N ARG A 209 12.12 23.33 10.06
CA ARG A 209 12.04 24.68 10.62
C ARG A 209 11.38 25.71 9.69
N ASP A 210 10.68 25.27 8.64
CA ASP A 210 9.89 26.12 7.77
C ASP A 210 8.65 26.63 8.52
N LYS A 211 8.61 27.94 8.81
CA LYS A 211 7.53 28.56 9.60
C LYS A 211 6.18 28.48 8.88
N ASN A 212 6.16 28.59 7.55
CA ASN A 212 4.95 28.51 6.74
C ASN A 212 4.37 27.09 6.77
N LEU A 213 5.23 26.09 6.63
CA LEU A 213 4.82 24.68 6.76
C LEU A 213 4.26 24.39 8.15
N LEU A 214 4.93 24.85 9.21
CA LEU A 214 4.46 24.65 10.58
C LEU A 214 3.12 25.36 10.84
N PHE A 215 2.90 26.52 10.21
CA PHE A 215 1.60 27.21 10.25
C PHE A 215 0.51 26.35 9.59
N VAL A 216 0.76 25.84 8.39
CA VAL A 216 -0.20 24.98 7.67
C VAL A 216 -0.52 23.71 8.48
N LEU A 217 0.50 23.06 9.06
CA LEU A 217 0.32 21.87 9.92
C LEU A 217 -0.54 22.18 11.14
N LYS A 218 -0.33 23.32 11.82
CA LYS A 218 -1.18 23.76 12.94
C LYS A 218 -2.64 23.95 12.51
N ARG A 219 -2.87 24.48 11.30
CA ARG A 219 -4.23 24.63 10.76
C ARG A 219 -4.88 23.29 10.46
N ILE A 220 -4.14 22.34 9.88
CA ILE A 220 -4.61 20.97 9.64
C ILE A 220 -5.02 20.29 10.95
N LEU A 221 -4.18 20.38 11.99
CA LEU A 221 -4.46 19.80 13.31
C LEU A 221 -5.70 20.41 13.99
N LYS A 222 -5.95 21.69 13.77
CA LYS A 222 -7.10 22.44 14.32
C LYS A 222 -8.29 22.52 13.36
N ALA A 223 -8.30 21.72 12.29
CA ALA A 223 -9.42 21.72 11.35
C ALA A 223 -10.74 21.40 12.07
N PRO A 224 -11.81 22.22 11.88
CA PRO A 224 -13.10 21.94 12.49
C PRO A 224 -13.64 20.59 12.06
N ILE A 225 -14.37 19.91 12.94
CA ILE A 225 -14.98 18.60 12.67
C ILE A 225 -16.49 18.77 12.64
N ARG A 226 -17.13 18.41 11.53
CA ARG A 226 -18.59 18.35 11.41
C ARG A 226 -19.07 16.96 11.80
N LEU A 227 -19.82 16.90 12.88
CA LEU A 227 -20.45 15.67 13.39
C LEU A 227 -21.63 15.22 12.51
N GLU A 228 -22.08 13.98 12.66
CA GLU A 228 -23.22 13.45 11.89
C GLU A 228 -24.54 14.20 12.18
N ASN A 229 -24.69 14.74 13.37
CA ASN A 229 -25.84 15.61 13.77
C ASN A 229 -25.71 17.05 13.26
N GLY A 230 -24.64 17.38 12.49
CA GLY A 230 -24.40 18.72 11.95
C GLY A 230 -23.65 19.68 12.87
N ALA A 231 -23.46 19.35 14.15
CA ALA A 231 -22.72 20.19 15.10
C ALA A 231 -21.22 20.27 14.72
N MET A 232 -20.60 21.38 15.10
CA MET A 232 -19.19 21.67 14.85
C MET A 232 -18.37 21.47 16.13
N GLU A 233 -17.32 20.67 16.03
CA GLU A 233 -16.33 20.45 17.08
C GLU A 233 -15.00 21.09 16.67
N TYR A 234 -14.33 21.76 17.61
CA TYR A 234 -13.03 22.42 17.40
C TYR A 234 -11.96 21.70 18.21
N PRO A 235 -11.12 20.85 17.58
CA PRO A 235 -10.17 20.02 18.31
C PRO A 235 -9.04 20.86 18.90
N THR A 236 -8.72 20.62 20.18
CA THR A 236 -7.58 21.21 20.88
C THR A 236 -6.39 20.25 20.94
N LYS A 237 -6.63 18.96 20.72
CA LYS A 237 -5.67 17.86 20.67
C LYS A 237 -6.13 16.83 19.64
N GLY A 238 -5.26 15.87 19.36
CA GLY A 238 -5.56 14.77 18.44
C GLY A 238 -5.14 15.05 16.99
N THR A 239 -5.13 14.00 16.20
CA THR A 239 -4.97 14.05 14.74
C THR A 239 -6.19 13.40 14.10
N PRO A 240 -6.76 13.95 13.02
CA PRO A 240 -7.98 13.40 12.42
C PRO A 240 -7.71 11.96 11.93
N GLN A 241 -8.41 10.97 12.50
CA GLN A 241 -8.35 9.59 12.03
C GLN A 241 -8.92 9.52 10.61
N GLY A 242 -8.06 9.28 9.61
CA GLY A 242 -8.42 9.30 8.18
C GLY A 242 -7.80 10.45 7.40
N GLY A 243 -7.12 11.39 8.05
CA GLY A 243 -6.25 12.36 7.37
C GLY A 243 -5.04 11.66 6.74
N ILE A 244 -4.67 12.09 5.53
CA ILE A 244 -3.56 11.47 4.76
C ILE A 244 -2.21 11.63 5.47
N ILE A 245 -1.98 12.73 6.16
CA ILE A 245 -0.75 13.01 6.88
C ILE A 245 -0.73 12.39 8.29
N SER A 246 -1.89 12.03 8.86
CA SER A 246 -2.02 11.59 10.25
C SER A 246 -1.14 10.39 10.62
N PRO A 247 -0.94 9.37 9.75
CA PRO A 247 -0.02 8.27 10.03
C PRO A 247 1.45 8.70 10.18
N LEU A 248 1.90 9.66 9.37
CA LEU A 248 3.26 10.22 9.49
C LEU A 248 3.41 11.00 10.80
N LEU A 249 2.42 11.84 11.14
CA LEU A 249 2.42 12.60 12.40
C LEU A 249 2.40 11.68 13.62
N ALA A 250 1.63 10.60 13.58
CA ALA A 250 1.61 9.56 14.60
C ALA A 250 3.00 8.93 14.81
N ASN A 251 3.69 8.61 13.73
CA ASN A 251 5.05 8.09 13.79
C ASN A 251 6.04 9.11 14.34
N ILE A 252 5.90 10.41 14.03
CA ILE A 252 6.73 11.47 14.61
C ILE A 252 6.55 11.52 16.13
N VAL A 253 5.31 11.48 16.64
CA VAL A 253 5.03 11.50 18.07
C VAL A 253 5.69 10.34 18.80
N LEU A 254 5.51 9.12 18.29
CA LEU A 254 6.03 7.91 18.95
C LEU A 254 7.50 7.63 18.65
N ASN A 255 8.13 8.31 17.69
CA ASN A 255 9.57 8.17 17.47
C ASN A 255 10.41 8.58 18.69
N GLU A 256 9.94 9.54 19.48
CA GLU A 256 10.62 9.93 20.74
C GLU A 256 10.64 8.76 21.74
N LEU A 257 9.56 7.98 21.82
CA LEU A 257 9.49 6.74 22.59
C LEU A 257 10.46 5.68 22.05
N ASP A 258 10.44 5.48 20.73
CA ASP A 258 11.33 4.49 20.10
C ASP A 258 12.79 4.80 20.39
N GLN A 259 13.22 6.05 20.18
CA GLN A 259 14.59 6.51 20.44
C GLN A 259 14.96 6.38 21.91
N TRP A 260 14.03 6.70 22.83
CA TRP A 260 14.27 6.55 24.25
C TRP A 260 14.46 5.08 24.65
N VAL A 261 13.62 4.15 24.17
CA VAL A 261 13.76 2.72 24.45
C VAL A 261 15.06 2.17 23.85
N ASP A 262 15.38 2.56 22.60
CA ASP A 262 16.61 2.12 21.94
C ASP A 262 17.86 2.61 22.69
N SER A 263 17.84 3.82 23.27
CA SER A 263 18.93 4.38 24.08
C SER A 263 19.16 3.64 25.40
N GLN A 264 18.14 2.96 25.92
CA GLN A 264 18.27 2.20 27.16
C GLN A 264 19.12 0.93 26.99
N TRP A 265 19.12 0.34 25.77
CA TRP A 265 19.86 -0.90 25.53
C TRP A 265 20.54 -0.92 24.15
N GLN A 266 19.76 -0.92 23.06
CA GLN A 266 20.26 -1.20 21.72
C GLN A 266 21.29 -0.19 21.24
N ASP A 267 21.05 1.09 21.49
CA ASP A 267 21.89 2.23 21.14
C ASP A 267 22.45 2.96 22.38
N ASN A 268 22.60 2.20 23.48
CA ASN A 268 23.20 2.74 24.69
C ASN A 268 24.67 3.12 24.43
N PRO A 269 25.12 4.32 24.88
CA PRO A 269 26.50 4.80 24.68
C PRO A 269 27.58 3.83 25.20
N VAL A 270 27.26 3.03 26.20
CA VAL A 270 28.17 1.99 26.73
C VAL A 270 28.56 0.97 25.68
N THR A 271 27.73 0.74 24.66
CA THR A 271 28.07 -0.19 23.56
C THR A 271 29.34 0.22 22.81
N ALA A 272 29.64 1.53 22.73
CA ALA A 272 30.83 2.07 22.07
C ALA A 272 32.14 1.71 22.78
N LYS A 273 32.08 1.36 24.07
CA LYS A 273 33.24 0.95 24.87
C LYS A 273 33.75 -0.45 24.51
N TYR A 274 32.96 -1.23 23.76
CA TYR A 274 33.29 -2.61 23.45
C TYR A 274 33.62 -2.78 21.97
N LYS A 275 34.58 -3.66 21.69
CA LYS A 275 34.95 -4.00 20.31
C LYS A 275 33.77 -4.60 19.57
N THR A 276 33.43 -4.02 18.42
CA THR A 276 32.40 -4.49 17.50
C THR A 276 33.04 -5.06 16.24
N SER A 277 32.33 -5.93 15.53
CA SER A 277 32.72 -6.43 14.23
C SER A 277 31.62 -6.12 13.22
N ILE A 278 31.95 -6.17 11.94
CA ILE A 278 30.98 -5.99 10.85
C ILE A 278 30.57 -7.38 10.37
N ASN A 279 29.26 -7.67 10.32
CA ASN A 279 28.72 -8.89 9.75
C ASN A 279 28.84 -8.87 8.22
N ALA A 280 28.74 -10.03 7.56
CA ALA A 280 28.77 -10.16 6.11
C ALA A 280 27.67 -9.31 5.38
N ASN A 281 26.59 -8.96 6.06
CA ASN A 281 25.52 -8.09 5.55
C ASN A 281 25.75 -6.59 5.84
N GLY A 282 26.94 -6.19 6.28
CA GLY A 282 27.29 -4.80 6.61
C GLY A 282 26.77 -4.28 7.95
N SER A 283 26.01 -5.07 8.72
CA SER A 283 25.51 -4.65 10.04
C SER A 283 26.60 -4.75 11.12
N ILE A 284 26.56 -3.82 12.08
CA ILE A 284 27.46 -3.86 13.23
C ILE A 284 27.04 -4.97 14.19
N ASN A 285 27.95 -5.90 14.47
CA ASN A 285 27.74 -6.94 15.46
C ASN A 285 28.09 -6.41 16.86
N LYS A 286 27.05 -6.19 17.67
CA LYS A 286 27.16 -5.73 19.06
C LYS A 286 27.10 -6.88 20.10
N SER A 287 27.24 -8.16 19.68
CA SER A 287 27.04 -9.32 20.56
C SER A 287 27.95 -9.29 21.80
N ASN A 288 29.21 -8.88 21.62
CA ASN A 288 30.15 -8.74 22.74
C ASN A 288 29.73 -7.63 23.73
N ALA A 289 29.33 -6.46 23.22
CA ALA A 289 28.80 -5.37 24.03
C ALA A 289 27.62 -5.85 24.89
N TYR A 290 26.63 -6.49 24.27
CA TYR A 290 25.45 -7.00 24.98
C TYR A 290 25.79 -8.08 26.02
N LYS A 291 26.80 -8.92 25.77
CA LYS A 291 27.26 -9.92 26.73
C LYS A 291 27.79 -9.26 28.01
N PHE A 292 28.56 -8.17 27.89
CA PHE A 292 29.08 -7.42 29.04
C PHE A 292 28.01 -6.57 29.72
N MET A 293 27.15 -5.90 28.93
CA MET A 293 26.06 -5.08 29.46
C MET A 293 25.08 -5.89 30.33
N ARG A 294 24.83 -7.18 30.01
CA ARG A 294 24.03 -8.08 30.87
C ARG A 294 24.61 -8.34 32.25
N ARG A 295 25.89 -8.01 32.49
CA ARG A 295 26.54 -8.13 33.80
C ARG A 295 26.42 -6.84 34.59
N THR A 296 25.80 -5.81 34.04
CA THR A 296 25.57 -4.51 34.68
C THR A 296 24.13 -4.38 35.16
N ASN A 297 23.80 -3.26 35.79
CA ASN A 297 22.42 -2.93 36.19
C ASN A 297 21.53 -2.41 35.00
N LEU A 298 22.07 -2.38 33.77
CA LEU A 298 21.30 -2.00 32.58
C LEU A 298 20.23 -3.08 32.26
N LYS A 299 19.06 -2.63 31.85
CA LYS A 299 17.93 -3.52 31.58
C LYS A 299 17.86 -3.84 30.10
N GLU A 300 17.89 -5.12 29.77
CA GLU A 300 17.74 -5.59 28.36
C GLU A 300 16.31 -5.44 27.93
N MET A 301 16.05 -4.47 27.03
CA MET A 301 14.74 -4.23 26.44
C MET A 301 14.83 -3.91 24.96
N TYR A 302 13.87 -4.40 24.19
CA TYR A 302 13.75 -4.13 22.76
C TYR A 302 12.30 -3.81 22.43
N ILE A 303 12.06 -2.75 21.68
CA ILE A 303 10.73 -2.40 21.16
C ILE A 303 10.50 -2.96 19.76
N VAL A 304 9.27 -3.38 19.47
CA VAL A 304 8.76 -3.61 18.12
C VAL A 304 7.44 -2.88 18.04
N ARG A 305 7.35 -1.87 17.18
CA ARG A 305 6.18 -1.00 17.06
C ARG A 305 5.57 -1.02 15.65
N TYR A 306 4.27 -1.12 15.60
CA TYR A 306 3.47 -0.95 14.39
C TYR A 306 2.38 0.09 14.64
N ALA A 307 2.60 1.33 14.22
CA ALA A 307 1.76 2.49 14.57
C ALA A 307 1.71 2.71 16.09
N ASP A 308 0.53 2.66 16.69
CA ASP A 308 0.27 2.76 18.13
C ASP A 308 0.32 1.40 18.86
N ASP A 309 0.32 0.28 18.12
CA ASP A 309 0.45 -1.07 18.69
C ASP A 309 1.93 -1.45 18.83
N PHE A 310 2.41 -1.59 20.06
CA PHE A 310 3.80 -1.94 20.31
C PHE A 310 4.00 -2.95 21.43
N ARG A 311 5.11 -3.68 21.34
CA ARG A 311 5.55 -4.67 22.31
C ARG A 311 6.96 -4.39 22.74
N ILE A 312 7.23 -4.55 24.04
CA ILE A 312 8.61 -4.48 24.57
C ILE A 312 8.99 -5.86 25.09
N PHE A 313 10.13 -6.34 24.65
CA PHE A 313 10.64 -7.67 24.93
C PHE A 313 11.74 -7.59 25.97
N CYS A 314 11.60 -8.34 27.08
CA CYS A 314 12.49 -8.39 28.22
C CYS A 314 12.91 -9.83 28.52
N ARG A 315 14.03 -10.00 29.22
CA ARG A 315 14.57 -11.31 29.56
C ARG A 315 13.95 -11.90 30.83
N THR A 316 13.75 -11.08 31.84
CA THR A 316 13.25 -11.48 33.16
C THR A 316 11.91 -10.79 33.47
N LYS A 317 11.20 -11.33 34.48
CA LYS A 317 9.94 -10.75 34.95
C LYS A 317 10.15 -9.38 35.60
N ASP A 318 11.18 -9.27 36.43
CA ASP A 318 11.56 -8.01 37.10
C ASP A 318 11.89 -6.90 36.12
N GLU A 319 12.68 -7.20 35.06
CA GLU A 319 12.92 -6.25 33.97
C GLU A 319 11.65 -5.80 33.29
N ALA A 320 10.72 -6.74 33.00
CA ALA A 320 9.46 -6.42 32.36
C ALA A 320 8.55 -5.54 33.23
N GLU A 321 8.49 -5.80 34.54
CA GLU A 321 7.71 -4.99 35.51
C GLU A 321 8.27 -3.57 35.63
N ARG A 322 9.58 -3.43 35.75
CA ARG A 322 10.25 -2.12 35.79
C ARG A 322 10.12 -1.37 34.48
N THR A 323 10.24 -2.07 33.35
CA THR A 323 10.02 -1.49 32.00
C THR A 323 8.59 -1.02 31.83
N MET A 324 7.60 -1.82 32.21
CA MET A 324 6.20 -1.43 32.12
C MET A 324 5.91 -0.14 32.91
N LYS A 325 6.41 -0.06 34.15
CA LYS A 325 6.26 1.14 34.99
C LYS A 325 6.95 2.35 34.37
N ALA A 326 8.21 2.21 33.94
CA ALA A 326 9.00 3.30 33.38
C ALA A 326 8.39 3.83 32.06
N VAL A 327 7.95 2.95 31.14
CA VAL A 327 7.32 3.34 29.88
C VAL A 327 5.97 4.00 30.10
N THR A 328 5.16 3.49 31.03
CA THR A 328 3.86 4.09 31.39
C THR A 328 4.06 5.52 31.91
N GLN A 329 4.97 5.70 32.84
CA GLN A 329 5.30 7.02 33.39
C GLN A 329 5.86 7.95 32.31
N TRP A 330 6.77 7.46 31.48
CA TRP A 330 7.37 8.23 30.39
C TRP A 330 6.34 8.71 29.36
N LEU A 331 5.40 7.84 28.96
CA LEU A 331 4.29 8.21 28.05
C LEU A 331 3.43 9.32 28.64
N MET A 332 3.10 9.22 29.92
CA MET A 332 2.29 10.23 30.61
C MET A 332 3.02 11.57 30.72
N GLU A 333 4.28 11.56 31.19
CA GLU A 333 5.02 12.80 31.46
C GLU A 333 5.55 13.48 30.21
N ARG A 334 5.98 12.69 29.21
CA ARG A 334 6.62 13.24 28.01
C ARG A 334 5.67 13.46 26.86
N LEU A 335 4.70 12.59 26.67
CA LEU A 335 3.77 12.65 25.51
C LEU A 335 2.33 12.97 25.93
N HIS A 336 2.03 13.07 27.21
CA HIS A 336 0.67 13.25 27.76
C HIS A 336 -0.30 12.16 27.27
N LEU A 337 0.20 10.92 27.14
CA LEU A 337 -0.54 9.76 26.66
C LEU A 337 -0.77 8.75 27.79
N GLU A 338 -2.02 8.35 27.96
CA GLU A 338 -2.40 7.32 28.94
C GLU A 338 -2.37 5.92 28.31
N VAL A 339 -1.89 4.95 29.06
CA VAL A 339 -2.04 3.53 28.70
C VAL A 339 -3.34 2.96 29.26
N SER A 340 -3.91 1.97 28.56
CA SER A 340 -5.08 1.24 29.05
C SER A 340 -4.69 0.24 30.14
N PRO A 341 -5.10 0.41 31.40
CA PRO A 341 -4.71 -0.50 32.48
C PRO A 341 -5.22 -1.93 32.28
N THR A 342 -6.37 -2.06 31.62
CA THR A 342 -7.03 -3.37 31.39
C THR A 342 -6.40 -4.17 30.25
N LYS A 343 -5.71 -3.51 29.33
CA LYS A 343 -5.12 -4.14 28.15
C LYS A 343 -3.58 -4.18 28.20
N THR A 344 -2.96 -3.29 28.99
CA THR A 344 -1.51 -3.29 29.19
C THR A 344 -1.16 -4.40 30.19
N ARG A 345 -0.32 -5.35 29.76
CA ARG A 345 -0.01 -6.53 30.57
C ARG A 345 1.36 -7.12 30.24
N ILE A 346 1.92 -7.89 31.17
CA ILE A 346 3.12 -8.68 30.97
C ILE A 346 2.73 -10.12 30.66
N VAL A 347 3.25 -10.65 29.56
CA VAL A 347 3.02 -12.03 29.12
C VAL A 347 4.33 -12.81 29.13
N ASN A 348 4.37 -13.92 29.87
CA ASN A 348 5.44 -14.90 29.73
C ASN A 348 5.09 -15.88 28.62
N VAL A 349 5.76 -15.76 27.48
CA VAL A 349 5.48 -16.57 26.28
C VAL A 349 5.85 -18.06 26.43
N LYS A 350 6.47 -18.47 27.54
CA LYS A 350 6.61 -19.90 27.87
C LYS A 350 5.30 -20.53 28.37
N HIS A 351 4.41 -19.72 28.94
CA HIS A 351 3.17 -20.20 29.55
C HIS A 351 1.93 -19.76 28.79
N ARG A 352 1.89 -18.52 28.27
CA ARG A 352 0.72 -17.92 27.62
C ARG A 352 1.09 -17.39 26.23
N TYR A 353 0.11 -17.27 25.35
CA TYR A 353 0.28 -16.61 24.06
C TYR A 353 0.34 -15.08 24.25
N SER A 354 1.28 -14.45 23.58
CA SER A 354 1.30 -13.01 23.34
C SER A 354 0.68 -12.72 21.97
N GLU A 355 -0.20 -11.73 21.89
CA GLU A 355 -0.88 -11.33 20.66
C GLU A 355 -0.23 -10.09 20.08
N PHE A 356 0.06 -10.10 18.78
CA PHE A 356 0.57 -8.95 18.04
C PHE A 356 0.13 -9.02 16.57
N LEU A 357 -0.45 -7.92 16.05
CA LEU A 357 -0.87 -7.78 14.64
C LEU A 357 -1.75 -8.95 14.13
N GLY A 358 -2.62 -9.46 14.96
CA GLY A 358 -3.51 -10.56 14.58
C GLY A 358 -2.89 -11.95 14.65
N PHE A 359 -1.65 -12.07 15.13
CA PHE A 359 -0.97 -13.34 15.43
C PHE A 359 -0.87 -13.54 16.93
N LYS A 360 -0.99 -14.79 17.39
CA LYS A 360 -0.65 -15.19 18.76
C LYS A 360 0.59 -16.08 18.74
N MET A 361 1.54 -15.79 19.62
CA MET A 361 2.87 -16.39 19.65
C MET A 361 3.18 -16.96 21.03
N LYS A 362 3.73 -18.19 21.08
CA LYS A 362 4.16 -18.86 22.30
C LYS A 362 5.37 -19.74 21.99
N VAL A 363 6.25 -19.99 22.99
CA VAL A 363 7.36 -20.92 22.82
C VAL A 363 7.06 -22.24 23.50
N PHE A 364 7.51 -23.31 22.84
CA PHE A 364 7.41 -24.69 23.33
C PHE A 364 8.80 -25.27 23.49
N ARG A 365 9.02 -26.03 24.55
CA ARG A 365 10.27 -26.74 24.75
C ARG A 365 10.34 -27.94 23.80
N ARG A 366 11.42 -28.04 23.02
CA ARG A 366 11.72 -29.17 22.16
C ARG A 366 13.16 -29.60 22.41
N ALA A 367 13.34 -30.71 23.11
CA ALA A 367 14.63 -31.10 23.69
C ALA A 367 15.22 -29.92 24.50
N ASP A 368 16.42 -29.47 24.20
CA ASP A 368 17.12 -28.39 24.92
C ASP A 368 16.86 -26.98 24.36
N LYS A 369 15.95 -26.86 23.38
CA LYS A 369 15.66 -25.58 22.71
C LYS A 369 14.20 -25.17 22.90
N TYR A 370 13.97 -23.86 22.93
CA TYR A 370 12.64 -23.31 22.79
C TYR A 370 12.37 -22.97 21.32
N VAL A 371 11.24 -23.45 20.81
CA VAL A 371 10.78 -23.21 19.44
C VAL A 371 9.48 -22.40 19.48
N ILE A 372 9.45 -21.32 18.75
CA ILE A 372 8.24 -20.49 18.65
C ILE A 372 7.18 -21.22 17.81
N LYS A 373 5.94 -21.16 18.29
CA LYS A 373 4.75 -21.51 17.51
C LYS A 373 3.85 -20.28 17.45
N SER A 374 3.43 -19.94 16.25
CA SER A 374 2.51 -18.85 15.99
C SER A 374 1.26 -19.34 15.26
N HIS A 375 0.11 -18.81 15.66
CA HIS A 375 -1.21 -19.07 15.10
C HIS A 375 -1.87 -17.75 14.72
N VAL A 376 -2.96 -17.81 13.98
CA VAL A 376 -3.90 -16.69 13.85
C VAL A 376 -4.50 -16.39 15.23
N GLY A 377 -4.65 -15.12 15.58
CA GLY A 377 -5.29 -14.71 16.84
C GLY A 377 -6.74 -15.22 16.91
N ASP A 378 -7.21 -15.57 18.11
CA ASP A 378 -8.52 -16.24 18.27
C ASP A 378 -9.69 -15.42 17.71
N LYS A 379 -9.70 -14.11 17.99
CA LYS A 379 -10.72 -13.18 17.48
C LYS A 379 -10.67 -13.07 15.95
N GLN A 380 -9.49 -13.01 15.37
CA GLN A 380 -9.27 -12.93 13.93
C GLN A 380 -9.68 -14.22 13.23
N LEU A 381 -9.39 -15.37 13.84
CA LEU A 381 -9.76 -16.68 13.31
C LEU A 381 -11.27 -16.86 13.29
N GLU A 382 -11.96 -16.46 14.36
CA GLU A 382 -13.42 -16.54 14.43
C GLU A 382 -14.09 -15.57 13.45
N HIS A 383 -13.61 -14.35 13.34
CA HIS A 383 -14.09 -13.40 12.33
C HIS A 383 -13.88 -13.91 10.89
N ALA A 384 -12.72 -14.49 10.61
CA ALA A 384 -12.44 -15.11 9.31
C ALA A 384 -13.41 -16.27 9.04
N ARG A 385 -13.74 -17.08 10.05
CA ARG A 385 -14.74 -18.16 9.97
C ARG A 385 -16.11 -17.61 9.59
N GLN A 386 -16.59 -16.61 10.33
CA GLN A 386 -17.89 -15.99 10.08
C GLN A 386 -17.96 -15.37 8.68
N LYS A 387 -16.93 -14.65 8.28
CA LYS A 387 -16.85 -14.02 6.95
C LYS A 387 -16.87 -15.06 5.82
N LEU A 388 -16.09 -16.13 5.94
CA LEU A 388 -16.04 -17.19 4.94
C LEU A 388 -17.33 -18.00 4.88
N VAL A 389 -17.92 -18.33 6.02
CA VAL A 389 -19.21 -19.05 6.11
C VAL A 389 -20.35 -18.22 5.54
N THR A 390 -20.41 -16.92 5.87
CA THR A 390 -21.40 -16.00 5.29
C THR A 390 -21.26 -15.92 3.77
N GLN A 391 -20.03 -15.81 3.27
CA GLN A 391 -19.79 -15.75 1.83
C GLN A 391 -20.08 -17.10 1.14
N ALA A 392 -19.85 -18.23 1.81
CA ALA A 392 -20.25 -19.54 1.30
C ALA A 392 -21.78 -19.67 1.18
N LYS A 393 -22.55 -19.14 2.16
CA LYS A 393 -24.01 -19.04 2.06
C LYS A 393 -24.46 -18.15 0.90
N ASN A 394 -23.74 -17.04 0.61
CA ASN A 394 -24.03 -16.19 -0.54
C ASN A 394 -23.74 -16.88 -1.89
N ILE A 395 -22.82 -17.84 -1.94
CA ILE A 395 -22.65 -18.69 -3.15
C ILE A 395 -23.87 -19.59 -3.35
N ILE A 396 -24.41 -20.18 -2.28
CA ILE A 396 -25.59 -21.05 -2.29
C ILE A 396 -26.85 -20.26 -2.68
N HIS A 397 -27.02 -19.08 -2.09
CA HIS A 397 -28.13 -18.15 -2.31
C HIS A 397 -27.57 -16.77 -2.70
N PRO A 398 -27.31 -16.55 -4.02
CA PRO A 398 -26.75 -15.29 -4.48
C PRO A 398 -27.63 -14.08 -4.13
N ARG A 399 -26.99 -12.97 -3.74
CA ARG A 399 -27.68 -11.70 -3.47
C ARG A 399 -28.29 -11.14 -4.78
N LYS A 400 -29.41 -10.45 -4.69
CA LYS A 400 -30.16 -9.90 -5.84
C LYS A 400 -29.27 -9.05 -6.79
N GLU A 401 -28.28 -8.37 -6.23
CA GLU A 401 -27.36 -7.46 -6.96
C GLU A 401 -26.14 -8.16 -7.57
N LYS A 402 -25.94 -9.48 -7.28
CA LYS A 402 -24.76 -10.23 -7.75
C LYS A 402 -25.13 -11.59 -8.27
N HIS A 403 -24.54 -11.95 -9.42
CA HIS A 403 -24.62 -13.31 -9.93
C HIS A 403 -23.74 -14.26 -9.12
N GLU A 404 -24.07 -15.55 -9.11
CA GLU A 404 -23.31 -16.62 -8.41
C GLU A 404 -21.80 -16.57 -8.69
N ARG A 405 -21.40 -16.34 -9.94
CA ARG A 405 -19.98 -16.13 -10.33
C ARG A 405 -19.33 -14.98 -9.57
N GLY A 406 -20.04 -13.88 -9.34
CA GLY A 406 -19.57 -12.73 -8.57
C GLY A 406 -19.38 -13.05 -7.08
N GLU A 407 -20.25 -13.88 -6.51
CA GLU A 407 -20.13 -14.33 -5.11
C GLU A 407 -18.95 -15.31 -4.95
N ILE A 408 -18.71 -16.21 -5.92
CA ILE A 408 -17.52 -17.08 -5.93
C ILE A 408 -16.23 -16.23 -6.03
N SER A 409 -16.21 -15.23 -6.90
CA SER A 409 -15.05 -14.33 -7.04
C SER A 409 -14.74 -13.60 -5.73
N LEU A 410 -15.78 -13.10 -5.03
CA LEU A 410 -15.61 -12.45 -3.74
C LEU A 410 -15.10 -13.43 -2.67
N TYR A 411 -15.64 -14.65 -2.61
CA TYR A 411 -15.15 -15.71 -1.72
C TYR A 411 -13.66 -15.98 -1.98
N ASN A 412 -13.28 -16.16 -3.23
CA ASN A 412 -11.90 -16.42 -3.63
C ASN A 412 -10.96 -15.28 -3.24
N SER A 413 -11.40 -14.03 -3.37
CA SER A 413 -10.64 -12.85 -2.94
C SER A 413 -10.41 -12.84 -1.42
N ILE A 414 -11.42 -13.22 -0.63
CA ILE A 414 -11.30 -13.36 0.83
C ILE A 414 -10.29 -14.46 1.17
N VAL A 415 -10.36 -15.62 0.51
CA VAL A 415 -9.42 -16.74 0.73
C VAL A 415 -7.99 -16.31 0.43
N VAL A 416 -7.75 -15.67 -0.72
CA VAL A 416 -6.42 -15.20 -1.11
C VAL A 416 -5.88 -14.20 -0.09
N GLY A 417 -6.70 -13.21 0.32
CA GLY A 417 -6.30 -12.21 1.31
C GLY A 417 -5.91 -12.81 2.66
N LEU A 418 -6.71 -13.75 3.17
CA LEU A 418 -6.42 -14.45 4.44
C LEU A 418 -5.14 -15.29 4.32
N GLN A 419 -5.01 -16.06 3.24
CA GLN A 419 -3.82 -16.88 3.02
C GLN A 419 -2.55 -16.04 2.87
N ASP A 420 -2.60 -14.95 2.13
CA ASP A 420 -1.43 -14.10 1.90
C ASP A 420 -0.99 -13.37 3.17
N TYR A 421 -1.92 -12.94 4.03
CA TYR A 421 -1.60 -12.27 5.29
C TYR A 421 -1.06 -13.25 6.35
N TYR A 422 -1.75 -14.38 6.56
CA TYR A 422 -1.46 -15.30 7.66
C TYR A 422 -0.49 -16.43 7.32
N ARG A 423 -0.01 -16.55 6.08
CA ARG A 423 0.93 -17.59 5.64
C ARG A 423 2.21 -17.70 6.48
N ILE A 424 2.56 -16.64 7.20
CA ILE A 424 3.75 -16.57 8.05
C ILE A 424 3.57 -17.19 9.43
N ALA A 425 2.34 -17.50 9.86
CA ALA A 425 2.11 -18.23 11.11
C ALA A 425 2.61 -19.68 10.99
N THR A 426 3.39 -20.12 11.95
CA THR A 426 4.02 -21.46 11.90
C THR A 426 3.01 -22.61 11.87
N CYS A 427 1.83 -22.43 12.50
CA CYS A 427 0.75 -23.41 12.58
C CYS A 427 -0.42 -23.08 11.64
N ILE A 428 -0.20 -22.30 10.58
CA ILE A 428 -1.26 -21.81 9.67
C ILE A 428 -2.06 -22.94 9.03
N SER A 429 -1.44 -24.09 8.79
CA SER A 429 -2.11 -25.27 8.21
C SER A 429 -3.21 -25.80 9.12
N GLU A 430 -3.00 -25.79 10.45
CA GLU A 430 -3.98 -26.21 11.45
C GLU A 430 -5.17 -25.22 11.47
N ASP A 431 -4.86 -23.91 11.53
CA ASP A 431 -5.86 -22.84 11.58
C ASP A 431 -6.73 -22.84 10.30
N CYS A 432 -6.10 -22.89 9.13
CA CYS A 432 -6.82 -22.91 7.84
C CYS A 432 -7.57 -24.23 7.60
N SER A 433 -7.09 -25.38 8.12
CA SER A 433 -7.84 -26.63 8.07
C SER A 433 -9.13 -26.56 8.89
N SER A 434 -9.09 -25.90 10.05
CA SER A 434 -10.28 -25.64 10.86
C SER A 434 -11.30 -24.77 10.11
N LEU A 435 -10.85 -23.68 9.47
CA LEU A 435 -11.71 -22.83 8.63
C LEU A 435 -12.29 -23.61 7.44
N GLY A 436 -11.44 -24.42 6.78
CA GLY A 436 -11.82 -25.22 5.62
C GLY A 436 -12.92 -26.23 5.94
N ARG A 437 -12.86 -26.89 7.08
CA ARG A 437 -13.95 -27.80 7.54
C ARG A 437 -15.28 -27.06 7.65
N SER A 438 -15.31 -25.92 8.32
CA SER A 438 -16.54 -25.13 8.50
C SER A 438 -17.15 -24.71 7.15
N VAL A 439 -16.32 -24.21 6.24
CA VAL A 439 -16.76 -23.76 4.90
C VAL A 439 -17.25 -24.93 4.05
N MET A 440 -16.47 -26.03 4.00
CA MET A 440 -16.82 -27.19 3.17
C MET A 440 -18.10 -27.86 3.64
N THR A 441 -18.38 -27.92 4.94
CA THR A 441 -19.66 -28.40 5.47
C THR A 441 -20.83 -27.59 4.91
N VAL A 442 -20.72 -26.26 4.95
CA VAL A 442 -21.78 -25.36 4.43
C VAL A 442 -21.96 -25.55 2.93
N LEU A 443 -20.87 -25.51 2.14
CA LEU A 443 -20.96 -25.66 0.68
C LEU A 443 -21.48 -27.04 0.25
N THR A 444 -21.01 -28.12 0.91
CA THR A 444 -21.43 -29.48 0.58
C THR A 444 -22.92 -29.69 0.86
N ASN A 445 -23.39 -29.20 2.00
CA ASN A 445 -24.81 -29.34 2.37
C ASN A 445 -25.71 -28.42 1.51
N GLY A 446 -25.29 -27.17 1.29
CA GLY A 446 -26.12 -26.18 0.58
C GLY A 446 -26.16 -26.36 -0.94
N LEU A 447 -25.14 -27.02 -1.52
CA LEU A 447 -25.09 -27.32 -2.96
C LEU A 447 -25.47 -28.78 -3.28
N LYS A 448 -26.06 -29.51 -2.30
CA LYS A 448 -26.57 -30.86 -2.52
C LYS A 448 -27.89 -30.79 -3.31
N GLU A 449 -28.02 -31.64 -4.30
CA GLU A 449 -29.22 -31.84 -5.13
C GLU A 449 -29.85 -33.20 -4.85
N ARG A 450 -31.09 -33.43 -5.30
CA ARG A 450 -31.76 -34.76 -5.15
C ARG A 450 -30.96 -35.90 -5.77
N GLN A 451 -30.26 -35.61 -6.89
CA GLN A 451 -29.39 -36.55 -7.57
C GLN A 451 -27.98 -35.92 -7.72
N GLY A 452 -27.17 -35.98 -6.64
CA GLY A 452 -25.79 -35.55 -6.67
C GLY A 452 -25.50 -34.22 -5.95
N SER A 453 -24.59 -33.41 -6.50
CA SER A 453 -24.16 -32.15 -5.95
C SER A 453 -23.72 -31.15 -7.02
N ARG A 454 -24.02 -29.89 -6.81
CA ARG A 454 -23.45 -28.80 -7.63
C ARG A 454 -21.98 -28.51 -7.30
N LEU A 455 -21.49 -28.98 -6.16
CA LEU A 455 -20.07 -28.89 -5.80
C LEU A 455 -19.30 -30.06 -6.41
N VAL A 456 -18.60 -29.81 -7.53
CA VAL A 456 -17.95 -30.85 -8.36
C VAL A 456 -16.42 -30.72 -8.36
N ARG A 457 -15.71 -31.74 -8.88
CA ARG A 457 -14.24 -31.75 -8.96
C ARG A 457 -13.70 -31.12 -10.24
N ASN A 458 -14.46 -31.08 -11.28
CA ASN A 458 -14.07 -30.58 -12.60
C ASN A 458 -14.84 -29.32 -12.96
N GLY A 459 -14.22 -28.41 -13.68
CA GLY A 459 -14.80 -27.18 -14.17
C GLY A 459 -13.93 -26.53 -15.24
N ARG A 460 -13.98 -25.22 -15.41
CA ARG A 460 -13.17 -24.52 -16.41
C ARG A 460 -11.66 -24.70 -16.18
N LYS A 461 -10.89 -24.56 -17.24
CA LYS A 461 -9.42 -24.52 -17.15
C LYS A 461 -8.95 -23.43 -16.22
N LEU A 462 -8.01 -23.75 -15.34
CA LEU A 462 -7.41 -22.81 -14.40
C LEU A 462 -6.55 -21.77 -15.13
N THR A 463 -6.59 -20.54 -14.67
CA THR A 463 -5.64 -19.50 -15.08
C THR A 463 -4.22 -19.84 -14.63
N VAL A 464 -3.21 -19.12 -15.12
CA VAL A 464 -1.80 -19.33 -14.73
C VAL A 464 -1.63 -19.17 -13.21
N PHE A 465 -2.22 -18.14 -12.63
CA PHE A 465 -2.19 -17.89 -11.18
C PHE A 465 -2.85 -19.04 -10.39
N GLU A 466 -4.06 -19.43 -10.78
CA GLU A 466 -4.81 -20.51 -10.12
C GLU A 466 -4.08 -21.84 -10.22
N SER A 467 -3.50 -22.15 -11.37
CA SER A 467 -2.74 -23.36 -11.60
C SER A 467 -1.48 -23.41 -10.73
N GLN A 468 -0.75 -22.29 -10.63
CA GLN A 468 0.44 -22.20 -9.77
C GLN A 468 0.10 -22.33 -8.29
N LYS A 469 -0.98 -21.66 -7.84
CA LYS A 469 -1.35 -21.62 -6.40
C LYS A 469 -2.14 -22.84 -5.96
N TYR A 470 -3.10 -23.32 -6.73
CA TYR A 470 -4.07 -24.36 -6.36
C TYR A 470 -4.08 -25.61 -7.23
N GLY A 471 -3.39 -25.62 -8.37
CA GLY A 471 -3.47 -26.71 -9.36
C GLY A 471 -3.09 -28.11 -8.83
N LYS A 472 -2.32 -28.18 -7.75
CA LYS A 472 -1.97 -29.46 -7.08
C LYS A 472 -2.91 -29.80 -5.91
N SER A 473 -3.94 -29.02 -5.66
CA SER A 473 -4.85 -29.23 -4.52
C SER A 473 -5.93 -30.24 -4.82
N LYS A 474 -5.97 -31.33 -4.06
CA LYS A 474 -7.07 -32.31 -4.10
C LYS A 474 -8.40 -31.77 -3.53
N SER A 475 -8.34 -30.62 -2.82
CA SER A 475 -9.50 -29.96 -2.19
C SER A 475 -10.14 -28.90 -3.06
N LEU A 476 -9.59 -28.61 -4.25
CA LEU A 476 -10.20 -27.69 -5.20
C LEU A 476 -11.56 -28.22 -5.66
N ARG A 477 -12.56 -27.37 -5.67
CA ARG A 477 -13.93 -27.68 -6.11
C ARG A 477 -14.41 -26.60 -7.09
N TYR A 478 -15.45 -26.92 -7.84
CA TYR A 478 -16.10 -26.03 -8.79
C TYR A 478 -17.60 -26.05 -8.56
N VAL A 479 -18.28 -25.00 -8.92
CA VAL A 479 -19.75 -24.93 -8.86
C VAL A 479 -20.32 -25.21 -10.23
N LYS A 480 -21.06 -26.31 -10.37
CA LYS A 480 -21.74 -26.71 -11.62
C LYS A 480 -22.70 -25.62 -12.08
N GLY A 481 -22.65 -25.29 -13.36
CA GLY A 481 -23.43 -24.18 -13.96
C GLY A 481 -22.65 -22.88 -14.12
N THR A 482 -21.69 -22.60 -13.24
CA THR A 482 -20.73 -21.50 -13.42
C THR A 482 -19.36 -21.99 -13.86
N ASP A 483 -19.05 -23.24 -13.52
CA ASP A 483 -17.75 -23.92 -13.70
C ASP A 483 -16.56 -23.15 -13.09
N GLU A 484 -16.84 -22.20 -12.19
CA GLU A 484 -15.82 -21.40 -11.48
C GLU A 484 -15.22 -22.19 -10.32
N PRO A 485 -13.89 -22.07 -10.13
CA PRO A 485 -13.20 -22.72 -9.00
C PRO A 485 -13.50 -21.99 -7.67
N VAL A 486 -13.76 -22.78 -6.64
CA VAL A 486 -13.84 -22.36 -5.25
C VAL A 486 -12.51 -22.67 -4.57
N TYR A 487 -11.76 -21.64 -4.18
CA TYR A 487 -10.42 -21.83 -3.65
C TYR A 487 -10.43 -22.46 -2.26
N PRO A 488 -9.64 -23.54 -2.04
CA PRO A 488 -9.58 -24.19 -0.75
C PRO A 488 -8.75 -23.39 0.24
N ILE A 489 -9.40 -22.82 1.26
CA ILE A 489 -8.71 -22.07 2.33
C ILE A 489 -7.68 -22.96 3.07
N SER A 490 -7.95 -24.26 3.19
CA SER A 490 -7.05 -25.23 3.84
C SER A 490 -5.78 -25.52 3.04
N TYR A 491 -5.73 -25.18 1.74
CA TYR A 491 -4.55 -25.41 0.92
C TYR A 491 -3.56 -24.27 1.03
N ILE A 492 -2.77 -24.29 2.10
CA ILE A 492 -1.77 -23.27 2.42
C ILE A 492 -0.49 -23.92 2.94
N ARG A 493 0.64 -23.29 2.66
CA ARG A 493 1.96 -23.65 3.20
C ARG A 493 2.52 -22.48 4.01
N HIS A 494 3.12 -22.79 5.14
CA HIS A 494 3.88 -21.84 5.92
C HIS A 494 5.01 -21.21 5.10
N SER A 495 5.17 -19.92 5.25
CA SER A 495 6.27 -19.14 4.68
C SER A 495 7.02 -18.47 5.83
N ILE A 496 8.34 -18.60 5.85
CA ILE A 496 9.17 -17.87 6.84
C ILE A 496 8.94 -16.38 6.66
N PRO A 497 8.61 -15.63 7.73
CA PRO A 497 8.40 -14.20 7.62
C PRO A 497 9.67 -13.48 7.16
N LEU A 498 9.50 -12.54 6.24
CA LEU A 498 10.60 -11.78 5.66
C LEU A 498 11.13 -10.76 6.67
N SER A 499 12.38 -10.93 7.08
CA SER A 499 13.09 -9.91 7.83
C SER A 499 13.41 -8.72 6.93
N ARG A 500 13.30 -7.49 7.48
CA ARG A 500 13.69 -6.29 6.75
C ARG A 500 15.19 -6.32 6.45
N LYS A 501 15.55 -6.11 5.20
CA LYS A 501 16.95 -5.88 4.76
C LYS A 501 17.24 -4.38 4.93
N ARG A 502 18.18 -4.02 5.80
CA ARG A 502 18.56 -2.61 6.04
C ARG A 502 19.07 -1.89 4.80
N ALA A 503 19.73 -2.63 3.90
CA ALA A 503 20.25 -2.09 2.64
C ALA A 503 19.15 -1.67 1.65
N ILE A 504 17.90 -2.11 1.85
CA ILE A 504 16.78 -1.75 0.97
C ILE A 504 16.10 -0.50 1.53
N ASP A 505 16.30 0.61 0.84
CA ASP A 505 15.81 1.94 1.19
C ASP A 505 15.26 2.63 -0.06
N CYS A 506 14.15 3.37 0.09
CA CYS A 506 13.52 4.10 -1.02
C CYS A 506 14.28 5.34 -1.43
N TYR A 507 15.08 5.89 -0.55
CA TYR A 507 15.69 7.22 -0.67
C TYR A 507 17.18 7.19 -0.95
N THR A 508 17.73 6.01 -1.25
CA THR A 508 19.10 5.86 -1.73
C THR A 508 19.15 5.09 -3.05
N PRO A 509 19.99 5.48 -4.01
CA PRO A 509 20.12 4.75 -5.28
C PRO A 509 20.49 3.27 -5.08
N ALA A 510 21.40 2.98 -4.16
CA ALA A 510 21.80 1.61 -3.82
C ALA A 510 20.64 0.80 -3.22
N GLY A 511 19.86 1.40 -2.33
CA GLY A 511 18.68 0.75 -1.73
C GLY A 511 17.58 0.47 -2.75
N ARG A 512 17.33 1.40 -3.67
CA ARG A 512 16.36 1.23 -4.76
C ARG A 512 16.77 0.16 -5.77
N LYS A 513 18.08 -0.02 -6.02
CA LYS A 513 18.56 -1.06 -6.93
C LYS A 513 18.11 -2.45 -6.51
N GLY A 514 18.03 -2.72 -5.19
CA GLY A 514 17.47 -3.96 -4.66
C GLY A 514 15.95 -4.09 -4.85
N LEU A 515 15.23 -2.99 -5.16
CA LEU A 515 13.80 -2.97 -5.42
C LEU A 515 13.47 -3.03 -6.92
N HIS A 516 14.39 -2.58 -7.80
CA HIS A 516 14.13 -2.25 -9.21
C HIS A 516 14.88 -3.10 -10.24
N ASP A 517 15.59 -4.12 -9.87
CA ASP A 517 16.44 -4.93 -10.78
C ASP A 517 15.72 -5.53 -12.03
N ASN A 518 14.42 -5.27 -12.21
CA ASN A 518 13.60 -5.83 -13.29
C ASN A 518 12.77 -4.81 -14.11
N LEU A 519 13.09 -3.51 -14.10
CA LEU A 519 12.39 -2.52 -14.92
C LEU A 519 12.83 -2.61 -16.39
N LYS A 520 12.05 -3.29 -17.23
CA LYS A 520 12.20 -3.35 -18.69
C LYS A 520 11.53 -2.17 -19.41
N ILE A 521 11.65 -0.94 -18.91
CA ILE A 521 11.04 0.27 -19.49
C ILE A 521 12.09 1.29 -19.81
N ASN A 522 11.95 1.99 -20.95
CA ASN A 522 12.77 3.14 -21.28
C ASN A 522 12.36 4.34 -20.41
N VAL A 523 13.08 4.55 -19.29
CA VAL A 523 12.81 5.60 -18.32
C VAL A 523 12.96 7.00 -18.96
N ASN A 524 13.93 7.19 -19.85
CA ASN A 524 14.15 8.49 -20.51
C ASN A 524 12.95 8.88 -21.39
N LEU A 525 12.40 7.93 -22.14
CA LEU A 525 11.21 8.17 -22.96
C LEU A 525 9.99 8.48 -22.10
N MET A 526 9.86 7.82 -20.95
CA MET A 526 8.78 8.08 -20.02
C MET A 526 8.88 9.46 -19.37
N LEU A 527 10.07 9.89 -18.97
CA LEU A 527 10.32 11.25 -18.47
C LEU A 527 10.05 12.31 -19.55
N ALA A 528 10.44 12.03 -20.80
CA ALA A 528 10.10 12.90 -21.92
C ALA A 528 8.58 12.99 -22.14
N LEU A 529 7.87 11.86 -22.08
CA LEU A 529 6.42 11.80 -22.18
C LEU A 529 5.72 12.62 -21.09
N MET A 530 6.25 12.62 -19.87
CA MET A 530 5.72 13.42 -18.75
C MET A 530 5.90 14.92 -18.95
N ARG A 531 7.04 15.33 -19.50
CA ARG A 531 7.37 16.73 -19.75
C ARG A 531 6.67 17.29 -20.99
N GLN A 532 6.14 16.42 -21.84
CA GLN A 532 5.44 16.84 -23.05
C GLN A 532 4.11 17.54 -22.67
N PRO A 533 3.91 18.80 -23.06
CA PRO A 533 2.69 19.52 -22.73
C PRO A 533 1.47 18.84 -23.37
N ILE A 534 0.45 18.63 -22.58
CA ILE A 534 -0.84 18.12 -23.04
C ILE A 534 -1.80 19.31 -23.04
N GLY A 535 -1.83 20.07 -24.14
CA GLY A 535 -2.76 21.18 -24.26
C GLY A 535 -4.22 20.74 -24.07
N ASN A 536 -5.00 21.51 -23.28
CA ASN A 536 -6.46 21.39 -23.09
C ASN A 536 -7.00 19.98 -22.76
N ARG A 537 -6.24 19.17 -21.98
CA ARG A 537 -6.66 17.83 -21.56
C ARG A 537 -6.66 17.71 -20.03
N SER A 538 -7.54 16.86 -19.52
CA SER A 538 -7.71 16.65 -18.08
C SER A 538 -6.46 16.11 -17.42
N VAL A 539 -6.28 16.41 -16.12
CA VAL A 539 -5.19 15.86 -15.29
C VAL A 539 -5.30 14.34 -15.21
N GLU A 540 -6.50 13.78 -15.25
CA GLU A 540 -6.75 12.34 -15.26
C GLU A 540 -6.17 11.68 -16.51
N LEU A 541 -6.38 12.24 -17.70
CA LEU A 541 -5.79 11.74 -18.94
C LEU A 541 -4.27 11.85 -18.92
N ALA A 542 -3.74 12.99 -18.45
CA ALA A 542 -2.30 13.23 -18.35
C ALA A 542 -1.61 12.18 -17.49
N ASP A 543 -2.19 11.87 -16.34
CA ASP A 543 -1.68 10.87 -15.41
C ASP A 543 -1.86 9.44 -15.92
N ASN A 544 -3.03 9.11 -16.49
CA ASN A 544 -3.29 7.76 -17.03
C ASN A 544 -2.39 7.43 -18.21
N ARG A 545 -1.99 8.41 -19.03
CA ARG A 545 -1.03 8.22 -20.13
C ARG A 545 0.29 7.61 -19.64
N ILE A 546 0.79 8.07 -18.50
CA ILE A 546 2.03 7.57 -17.90
C ILE A 546 1.82 6.19 -17.27
N SER A 547 0.66 5.99 -16.61
CA SER A 547 0.27 4.70 -16.05
C SER A 547 0.23 3.61 -17.13
N LEU A 548 -0.40 3.92 -18.26
CA LEU A 548 -0.52 3.02 -19.42
C LEU A 548 0.84 2.73 -20.05
N PHE A 549 1.72 3.75 -20.18
CA PHE A 549 3.07 3.53 -20.69
C PHE A 549 3.83 2.51 -19.84
N SER A 550 3.73 2.64 -18.53
CA SER A 550 4.32 1.68 -17.60
C SER A 550 3.69 0.28 -17.70
N ALA A 551 2.36 0.20 -17.71
CA ALA A 551 1.62 -1.06 -17.76
C ALA A 551 1.81 -1.81 -19.10
N GLN A 552 1.96 -1.07 -20.20
CA GLN A 552 2.22 -1.61 -21.55
C GLN A 552 3.72 -1.83 -21.83
N TYR A 553 4.59 -1.65 -20.82
CA TYR A 553 6.05 -1.80 -20.95
C TYR A 553 6.66 -0.92 -22.07
N GLY A 554 6.12 0.30 -22.27
CA GLY A 554 6.55 1.20 -23.32
C GLY A 554 6.26 0.70 -24.73
N LYS A 555 5.23 -0.13 -24.93
CA LYS A 555 4.87 -0.76 -26.19
C LYS A 555 3.46 -0.38 -26.65
N CYS A 556 3.28 -0.33 -27.97
CA CYS A 556 1.97 -0.17 -28.58
C CYS A 556 1.07 -1.39 -28.29
N ALA A 557 -0.16 -1.17 -27.82
CA ALA A 557 -1.09 -2.25 -27.45
C ALA A 557 -1.51 -3.14 -28.63
N VAL A 558 -1.55 -2.58 -29.85
CA VAL A 558 -1.93 -3.31 -31.07
C VAL A 558 -0.73 -4.05 -31.65
N THR A 559 0.36 -3.34 -31.98
CA THR A 559 1.53 -3.92 -32.63
C THR A 559 2.47 -4.68 -31.70
N GLY A 560 2.46 -4.37 -30.39
CA GLY A 560 3.43 -4.90 -29.43
C GLY A 560 4.85 -4.37 -29.61
N MET A 561 5.08 -3.47 -30.56
CA MET A 561 6.38 -2.84 -30.80
C MET A 561 6.67 -1.76 -29.74
N PRO A 562 7.92 -1.60 -29.31
CA PRO A 562 8.30 -0.53 -28.40
C PRO A 562 8.14 0.83 -29.09
N PHE A 563 7.73 1.83 -28.31
CA PHE A 563 7.78 3.22 -28.75
C PHE A 563 9.23 3.71 -28.71
N LEU A 564 9.64 4.47 -29.73
CA LEU A 564 10.98 5.03 -29.85
C LEU A 564 11.01 6.51 -29.47
N THR A 565 9.94 7.23 -29.78
CA THR A 565 9.80 8.67 -29.52
C THR A 565 8.46 8.98 -28.84
N THR A 566 8.36 10.16 -28.20
CA THR A 566 7.10 10.61 -27.60
C THR A 566 6.02 10.91 -28.64
N ASP A 567 6.42 11.31 -29.85
CA ASP A 567 5.50 11.70 -30.93
C ASP A 567 4.77 10.51 -31.56
N GLU A 568 5.31 9.30 -31.37
CA GLU A 568 4.64 8.06 -31.78
C GLU A 568 3.54 7.64 -30.82
N ILE A 569 3.52 8.17 -29.59
CA ILE A 569 2.63 7.70 -28.53
C ILE A 569 1.31 8.45 -28.59
N HIS A 570 0.25 7.76 -28.92
CA HIS A 570 -1.10 8.30 -28.88
C HIS A 570 -1.96 7.60 -27.82
N CYS A 571 -2.58 8.39 -26.95
CA CYS A 571 -3.54 7.89 -25.96
C CYS A 571 -4.93 7.86 -26.58
N HIS A 572 -5.41 6.66 -26.90
CA HIS A 572 -6.67 6.42 -27.57
C HIS A 572 -7.78 6.11 -26.56
N HIS A 573 -8.96 6.73 -26.74
CA HIS A 573 -10.17 6.40 -25.98
C HIS A 573 -10.84 5.17 -26.61
N ILE A 574 -10.90 4.07 -25.88
CA ILE A 574 -11.52 2.82 -26.33
C ILE A 574 -12.99 3.06 -26.67
N LYS A 575 -13.73 3.73 -25.78
CA LYS A 575 -15.04 4.31 -26.07
C LYS A 575 -14.85 5.82 -26.28
N PRO A 576 -15.14 6.36 -27.47
CA PRO A 576 -14.94 7.78 -27.75
C PRO A 576 -15.76 8.70 -26.84
N LYS A 577 -15.26 9.90 -26.58
CA LYS A 577 -15.96 10.92 -25.77
C LYS A 577 -17.35 11.26 -26.33
N LYS A 578 -17.51 11.31 -27.64
CA LYS A 578 -18.80 11.55 -28.32
C LYS A 578 -19.86 10.48 -28.01
N TYR A 579 -19.45 9.29 -27.59
CA TYR A 579 -20.34 8.21 -27.15
C TYR A 579 -20.38 8.03 -25.64
N GLY A 580 -19.96 9.05 -24.87
CA GLY A 580 -19.97 9.04 -23.39
C GLY A 580 -18.76 8.32 -22.78
N GLY A 581 -17.66 8.18 -23.51
CA GLY A 581 -16.38 7.74 -22.95
C GLY A 581 -15.75 8.83 -22.10
N ASN A 582 -14.99 8.43 -21.06
CA ASN A 582 -14.28 9.31 -20.13
C ASN A 582 -12.77 9.09 -20.18
N ASP A 583 -12.03 9.85 -19.39
CA ASP A 583 -10.58 9.77 -19.28
C ASP A 583 -10.09 8.71 -18.26
N SER A 584 -10.97 7.79 -17.81
CA SER A 584 -10.61 6.72 -16.88
C SER A 584 -9.58 5.74 -17.48
N TYR A 585 -8.77 5.15 -16.62
CA TYR A 585 -7.71 4.23 -17.02
C TYR A 585 -8.22 3.06 -17.88
N GLU A 586 -9.39 2.51 -17.55
CA GLU A 586 -10.01 1.38 -18.27
C GLU A 586 -10.49 1.75 -19.67
N ASN A 587 -10.77 3.03 -19.92
CA ASN A 587 -11.21 3.53 -21.21
C ASN A 587 -10.07 4.04 -22.10
N LEU A 588 -8.83 3.93 -21.66
CA LEU A 588 -7.67 4.45 -22.37
C LEU A 588 -6.69 3.34 -22.76
N VAL A 589 -6.00 3.53 -23.89
CA VAL A 589 -4.93 2.63 -24.35
C VAL A 589 -3.90 3.41 -25.14
N LEU A 590 -2.61 3.07 -24.97
CA LEU A 590 -1.53 3.67 -25.75
C LEU A 590 -1.30 2.85 -27.03
N ILE A 591 -1.40 3.52 -28.16
CA ILE A 591 -1.13 2.95 -29.48
C ILE A 591 -0.22 3.88 -30.30
N ASN A 592 0.47 3.32 -31.28
CA ASN A 592 1.27 4.11 -32.21
C ASN A 592 0.37 5.07 -33.01
N LYS A 593 0.85 6.26 -33.31
CA LYS A 593 0.12 7.33 -34.01
C LYS A 593 -0.42 6.86 -35.37
N LEU A 594 0.32 6.03 -36.11
CA LEU A 594 -0.12 5.48 -37.40
C LEU A 594 -1.27 4.48 -37.20
N VAL A 595 -1.13 3.60 -36.20
CA VAL A 595 -2.21 2.68 -35.82
C VAL A 595 -3.46 3.44 -35.36
N HIS A 596 -3.30 4.55 -34.62
CA HIS A 596 -4.43 5.40 -34.21
C HIS A 596 -5.17 5.99 -35.41
N ARG A 597 -4.42 6.45 -36.45
CA ARG A 597 -5.05 6.91 -37.70
C ARG A 597 -5.80 5.79 -38.39
N LEU A 598 -5.27 4.58 -38.43
CA LEU A 598 -5.93 3.41 -39.02
C LEU A 598 -7.18 3.00 -38.21
N VAL A 599 -7.20 3.14 -36.89
CA VAL A 599 -8.39 2.89 -36.06
C VAL A 599 -9.54 3.79 -36.50
N HIS A 600 -9.26 5.05 -36.87
CA HIS A 600 -10.26 6.05 -37.20
C HIS A 600 -10.44 6.27 -38.73
N ALA A 601 -9.74 5.50 -39.58
CA ALA A 601 -9.86 5.62 -41.00
C ALA A 601 -11.23 5.08 -41.50
N GLU A 602 -11.92 5.85 -42.32
CA GLU A 602 -13.24 5.52 -42.89
C GLU A 602 -13.20 5.29 -44.39
N THR A 603 -12.27 5.98 -45.12
CA THR A 603 -12.17 5.83 -46.59
C THR A 603 -11.24 4.67 -46.95
N VAL A 604 -11.51 4.04 -48.08
CA VAL A 604 -10.75 2.88 -48.59
C VAL A 604 -9.27 3.25 -48.82
N GLU A 605 -9.03 4.41 -49.42
CA GLU A 605 -7.68 4.89 -49.72
C GLU A 605 -6.86 5.07 -48.43
N THR A 606 -7.45 5.70 -47.41
CA THR A 606 -6.80 5.92 -46.12
C THR A 606 -6.52 4.59 -45.42
N ILE A 607 -7.47 3.66 -45.46
CA ILE A 607 -7.33 2.33 -44.86
C ILE A 607 -6.19 1.57 -45.56
N THR A 608 -6.19 1.52 -46.90
CA THR A 608 -5.15 0.83 -47.66
C THR A 608 -3.78 1.38 -47.40
N TYR A 609 -3.63 2.71 -47.44
CA TYR A 609 -2.35 3.38 -47.13
C TYR A 609 -1.80 3.02 -45.76
N TYR A 610 -2.60 3.14 -44.69
CA TYR A 610 -2.15 2.85 -43.33
C TYR A 610 -1.98 1.36 -43.02
N LEU A 611 -2.71 0.47 -43.76
CA LEU A 611 -2.43 -0.98 -43.67
C LEU A 611 -1.06 -1.34 -44.21
N GLU A 612 -0.69 -0.79 -45.37
CA GLU A 612 0.64 -0.99 -45.96
C GLU A 612 1.75 -0.47 -45.02
N VAL A 613 1.59 0.75 -44.50
CA VAL A 613 2.56 1.37 -43.60
C VAL A 613 2.72 0.60 -42.28
N CYS A 614 1.59 0.17 -41.70
CA CYS A 614 1.61 -0.52 -40.39
C CYS A 614 1.98 -2.01 -40.51
N ASN A 615 1.79 -2.63 -41.65
CA ASN A 615 2.08 -4.04 -41.95
C ASN A 615 1.69 -5.01 -40.83
N LEU A 616 0.41 -4.97 -40.47
CA LEU A 616 -0.12 -5.70 -39.30
C LEU A 616 -0.34 -7.19 -39.63
N ASN A 617 0.08 -8.08 -38.76
CA ASN A 617 -0.24 -9.49 -38.84
C ASN A 617 -1.68 -9.78 -38.37
N LYS A 618 -2.20 -10.99 -38.63
CA LYS A 618 -3.58 -11.40 -38.30
C LYS A 618 -3.97 -11.07 -36.85
N LYS A 619 -3.14 -11.38 -35.88
CA LYS A 619 -3.40 -11.15 -34.45
C LYS A 619 -3.42 -9.65 -34.09
N GLN A 620 -2.63 -8.85 -34.76
CA GLN A 620 -2.62 -7.40 -34.59
C GLN A 620 -3.85 -6.77 -35.29
N MET A 621 -4.29 -7.31 -36.42
CA MET A 621 -5.55 -6.92 -37.07
C MET A 621 -6.76 -7.21 -36.21
N GLU A 622 -6.83 -8.35 -35.53
CA GLU A 622 -7.90 -8.67 -34.57
C GLU A 622 -7.98 -7.61 -33.45
N LYS A 623 -6.83 -7.21 -32.90
CA LYS A 623 -6.76 -6.15 -31.88
C LYS A 623 -7.18 -4.78 -32.44
N LEU A 624 -6.76 -4.43 -33.63
CA LEU A 624 -7.17 -3.20 -34.31
C LEU A 624 -8.70 -3.17 -34.49
N ASN A 625 -9.28 -4.23 -35.06
CA ASN A 625 -10.71 -4.34 -35.31
C ASN A 625 -11.53 -4.29 -34.02
N ALA A 626 -11.04 -4.87 -32.92
CA ALA A 626 -11.67 -4.73 -31.61
C ALA A 626 -11.74 -3.27 -31.13
N LEU A 627 -10.74 -2.44 -31.44
CA LEU A 627 -10.77 -1.01 -31.13
C LEU A 627 -11.71 -0.25 -32.07
N ARG A 628 -11.72 -0.59 -33.37
CA ARG A 628 -12.63 0.01 -34.36
C ARG A 628 -14.10 -0.22 -34.01
N LEU A 629 -14.48 -1.45 -33.69
CA LEU A 629 -15.83 -1.79 -33.25
C LEU A 629 -16.29 -0.98 -32.04
N LYS A 630 -15.41 -0.85 -31.03
CA LYS A 630 -15.67 -0.04 -29.84
C LYS A 630 -15.74 1.47 -30.15
N ALA A 631 -15.06 1.91 -31.18
CA ALA A 631 -15.13 3.29 -31.68
C ALA A 631 -16.38 3.52 -32.59
N GLY A 632 -17.21 2.50 -32.82
CA GLY A 632 -18.40 2.60 -33.67
C GLY A 632 -18.11 2.48 -35.14
N LEU A 633 -16.97 1.89 -35.55
CA LEU A 633 -16.53 1.71 -36.93
C LEU A 633 -16.53 0.23 -37.34
N GLY A 634 -16.70 -0.04 -38.62
CA GLY A 634 -16.69 -1.40 -39.18
C GLY A 634 -15.29 -2.06 -39.09
N GLU A 635 -15.28 -3.40 -39.10
CA GLU A 635 -14.07 -4.19 -39.22
C GLU A 635 -13.43 -4.03 -40.60
N ILE A 636 -12.11 -4.03 -40.62
CA ILE A 636 -11.33 -4.11 -41.86
C ILE A 636 -11.13 -5.59 -42.18
N ARG A 637 -11.72 -6.06 -43.28
CA ARG A 637 -11.59 -7.42 -43.79
C ARG A 637 -10.59 -7.43 -44.94
N GLY A 638 -9.49 -8.19 -44.80
CA GLY A 638 -8.55 -8.49 -45.89
C GLY A 638 -7.12 -8.06 -45.61
N THR A 639 -6.25 -9.07 -45.54
CA THR A 639 -4.77 -8.95 -45.63
C THR A 639 -4.31 -9.54 -46.97
N GLN A 640 -4.95 -9.24 -48.07
CA GLN A 640 -4.35 -9.52 -49.38
C GLN A 640 -3.78 -8.20 -49.94
N PRO A 641 -2.45 -8.15 -50.21
CA PRO A 641 -1.94 -7.05 -51.00
C PRO A 641 -2.69 -7.12 -52.36
N LEU A 642 -3.38 -6.06 -52.71
CA LEU A 642 -3.83 -5.87 -54.09
C LEU A 642 -2.58 -6.06 -54.93
N LYS A 643 -2.57 -7.13 -55.76
CA LYS A 643 -1.56 -7.27 -56.82
C LYS A 643 -1.59 -5.97 -57.59
N THR A 644 -0.56 -5.17 -57.47
CA THR A 644 -0.34 -4.05 -58.37
C THR A 644 -0.24 -4.63 -59.77
N ASN A 645 -1.29 -4.42 -60.58
CA ASN A 645 -1.14 -4.53 -62.02
C ASN A 645 -0.01 -3.58 -62.43
N LYS A 646 1.15 -4.16 -62.75
CA LYS A 646 2.17 -3.45 -63.47
C LYS A 646 1.51 -2.91 -64.72
N VAL A 647 1.23 -1.63 -64.74
CA VAL A 647 1.00 -0.91 -65.98
C VAL A 647 2.34 -0.90 -66.68
N ASP A 648 2.41 -1.68 -67.76
CA ASP A 648 3.51 -1.66 -68.71
C ASP A 648 3.68 -0.23 -69.26
N CYS A 649 4.68 0.49 -68.78
CA CYS A 649 5.19 1.70 -69.44
C CYS A 649 6.09 1.31 -70.60
N ASN A 650 5.50 0.75 -71.65
CA ASN A 650 6.11 0.66 -73.00
C ASN A 650 4.97 0.83 -73.99
N ARG A 651 4.55 2.11 -74.19
CA ARG A 651 3.98 2.69 -75.42
C ARG A 651 3.61 4.15 -75.17
N LEU A 652 4.46 5.00 -75.51
CA LEU A 652 4.46 6.30 -76.18
C LEU A 652 5.49 7.21 -75.61
#